data_f5c22f1b4e92f6099fa58466c1b95a5a
#
_entry.id   f5c22f1b4e92f6099fa58466c1b95a5a
#
_cell.length_a   1.000
_cell.length_b   1.000
_cell.length_c   1.000
_cell.angle_alpha   90.00
_cell.angle_beta   90.00
_cell.angle_gamma   90.00
#
_symmetry.space_group_name_H-M   'P 1'
#
loop_
_entity.id
_entity.type
_entity.pdbx_description
1 polymer ?
#
loop_
_entity_poly.entity_id
_entity_poly.type
_entity_poly.pdbx_seq_one_letter_code
_entity_poly.pdbx_strand_id
1 'polypeptide(L)'
;MHKDEQAMKLPISLDLPKNELEELIDKAKDWALMHGMCLRSKVNFNRDVLQFAPFALFPSPFPREEFQNACDIQIILNNLIHKVAHDYDFLKETLQEITKVDDFTKNLFEIYETIHKEGAAQKVSLGILRSDIMLDTSCYEKDNKSLKPHCCWKQVEINTIASGFGWLGPVATQFHKFILQELNHTAELKNLPENNALQTLCSGMIEAWNLYGNSQAVILFVIEDVTYNICDQRFHEFEIRRQNPNVKVIRRNLTQLALTARLGSNMELIVSNYVVSVVYYRCGYEPGQYHTQKEWDVRLLIERSLAIKCPSIQYHLAGTKKVQQTLAKPGMIVRFLKDEKTAAKVKEIFTGLYSLDFDEHGNAIAEMGISNPQRFVLKPQREGGCNNLYGTDIKNFLESVKSERARVAWILMDRLYPPVHKNYVVKPGSDVDLETKELVSELGIFGVIIGDDKNIIINKQGGHMLRTKLAIDNEGGVATGRAVPDVIHAVAKYEVEHEPREIFFFREGSIVMWNVSDLESGNLLQFLKRYEQNCYTEEVIHTETEFMNYTYADSGKRSHLKDGDIILAEGAGNLDKYTFSNAMAQSVKLGIWEAALNRYVDSIEFVTEDLKAGRKLRMTQQEVLRKQGELFALRHRINLSSDLLDTPDFYWDRDDLENLYQQICGYFSIAKRTRVMNERLNHCVELVSILSSHLSDRHHIRLEWMIIILIMVEVAFEILHYIERYLVK
;
A
#
# COMPACT_ATOMS: atom_id res chain seq x y z
N MET A 1 14.64 -23.16 -21.87
CA MET A 1 14.20 -24.43 -21.26
C MET A 1 14.47 -24.53 -19.75
N HIS A 2 15.04 -23.50 -19.06
CA HIS A 2 15.36 -23.60 -17.62
C HIS A 2 14.37 -22.90 -16.65
N LYS A 3 13.31 -22.21 -17.14
CA LYS A 3 12.38 -21.51 -16.25
C LYS A 3 11.37 -22.40 -15.52
N ASP A 4 10.96 -23.51 -16.12
CA ASP A 4 9.92 -24.39 -15.53
C ASP A 4 10.46 -25.32 -14.43
N GLU A 5 11.77 -25.61 -14.39
CA GLU A 5 12.38 -26.45 -13.36
C GLU A 5 12.62 -25.73 -12.02
N GLN A 6 12.58 -24.40 -12.01
CA GLN A 6 12.80 -23.58 -10.81
C GLN A 6 11.49 -23.13 -10.12
N ALA A 7 10.35 -23.41 -10.73
CA ALA A 7 9.05 -23.05 -10.15
C ALA A 7 8.67 -23.98 -8.98
N MET A 8 8.27 -23.39 -7.86
CA MET A 8 7.73 -24.14 -6.73
C MET A 8 6.28 -24.55 -7.02
N LYS A 9 5.99 -25.83 -6.85
CA LYS A 9 4.62 -26.36 -7.02
C LYS A 9 3.85 -26.25 -5.72
N LEU A 10 2.59 -25.84 -5.81
CA LEU A 10 1.65 -25.96 -4.69
C LEU A 10 1.31 -27.44 -4.47
N PRO A 11 1.02 -27.86 -3.24
CA PRO A 11 0.62 -29.23 -2.93
C PRO A 11 -0.80 -29.57 -3.41
N ILE A 12 -1.54 -28.59 -3.89
CA ILE A 12 -2.93 -28.70 -4.35
C ILE A 12 -3.04 -28.25 -5.82
N SER A 13 -4.02 -28.81 -6.56
CA SER A 13 -4.33 -28.36 -7.91
C SER A 13 -4.94 -26.95 -7.90
N LEU A 14 -4.52 -26.13 -8.87
CA LEU A 14 -5.13 -24.82 -9.12
C LEU A 14 -6.31 -24.89 -10.10
N ASP A 15 -6.51 -26.03 -10.75
CA ASP A 15 -7.57 -26.21 -11.74
C ASP A 15 -8.91 -26.47 -11.08
N LEU A 16 -9.61 -25.40 -10.72
CA LEU A 16 -10.98 -25.45 -10.23
C LEU A 16 -11.95 -25.00 -11.34
N PRO A 17 -13.16 -25.61 -11.42
CA PRO A 17 -14.22 -25.07 -12.25
C PRO A 17 -14.51 -23.60 -11.90
N LYS A 18 -14.77 -22.79 -12.93
CA LYS A 18 -14.94 -21.33 -12.78
C LYS A 18 -15.97 -20.97 -11.70
N ASN A 19 -17.11 -21.62 -11.70
CA ASN A 19 -18.17 -21.38 -10.72
C ASN A 19 -17.77 -21.75 -9.28
N GLU A 20 -17.01 -22.82 -9.09
CA GLU A 20 -16.51 -23.21 -7.77
C GLU A 20 -15.44 -22.24 -7.26
N LEU A 21 -14.59 -21.75 -8.16
CA LEU A 21 -13.57 -20.74 -7.83
C LEU A 21 -14.22 -19.41 -7.44
N GLU A 22 -15.23 -18.94 -8.17
CA GLU A 22 -16.00 -17.74 -7.85
C GLU A 22 -16.67 -17.84 -6.47
N GLU A 23 -17.34 -18.96 -6.20
CA GLU A 23 -17.98 -19.21 -4.89
C GLU A 23 -16.96 -19.28 -3.76
N LEU A 24 -15.81 -19.92 -3.98
CA LEU A 24 -14.72 -20.00 -3.00
C LEU A 24 -14.15 -18.62 -2.70
N ILE A 25 -13.92 -17.78 -3.72
CA ILE A 25 -13.40 -16.42 -3.55
C ILE A 25 -14.39 -15.55 -2.77
N ASP A 26 -15.68 -15.68 -3.02
CA ASP A 26 -16.71 -14.93 -2.31
C ASP A 26 -16.74 -15.30 -0.82
N LYS A 27 -16.77 -16.61 -0.51
CA LYS A 27 -16.62 -17.10 0.87
C LYS A 27 -15.31 -16.64 1.53
N ALA A 28 -14.21 -16.63 0.77
CA ALA A 28 -12.90 -16.19 1.26
C ALA A 28 -12.89 -14.72 1.66
N LYS A 29 -13.52 -13.83 0.87
CA LYS A 29 -13.68 -12.42 1.20
C LYS A 29 -14.48 -12.22 2.48
N ASP A 30 -15.62 -12.90 2.60
CA ASP A 30 -16.47 -12.85 3.79
C ASP A 30 -15.73 -13.38 5.02
N TRP A 31 -15.03 -14.50 4.88
CA TRP A 31 -14.22 -15.05 5.97
C TRP A 31 -13.17 -14.06 6.45
N ALA A 32 -12.44 -13.42 5.52
CA ALA A 32 -11.41 -12.44 5.82
C ALA A 32 -11.98 -11.24 6.60
N LEU A 33 -13.14 -10.71 6.18
CA LEU A 33 -13.84 -9.62 6.86
C LEU A 33 -14.26 -10.01 8.28
N MET A 34 -14.90 -11.18 8.43
CA MET A 34 -15.44 -11.65 9.70
C MET A 34 -14.37 -12.03 10.72
N HIS A 35 -13.15 -12.37 10.26
CA HIS A 35 -12.04 -12.75 11.14
C HIS A 35 -10.99 -11.65 11.32
N GLY A 36 -11.24 -10.41 10.86
CA GLY A 36 -10.32 -9.30 11.05
C GLY A 36 -9.02 -9.41 10.24
N MET A 37 -9.00 -10.16 9.13
CA MET A 37 -7.95 -10.09 8.12
C MET A 37 -8.18 -8.86 7.23
N CYS A 38 -8.18 -7.67 7.88
CA CYS A 38 -8.71 -6.44 7.33
C CYS A 38 -7.79 -5.26 7.59
N LEU A 39 -8.04 -4.21 6.80
CA LEU A 39 -7.43 -2.89 6.98
C LEU A 39 -8.45 -1.80 6.63
N ARG A 40 -8.17 -0.56 6.97
CA ARG A 40 -8.92 0.60 6.49
C ARG A 40 -8.40 1.03 5.14
N SER A 41 -9.28 1.57 4.30
CA SER A 41 -8.86 2.17 3.04
C SER A 41 -7.96 3.38 3.31
N LYS A 42 -6.87 3.50 2.57
CA LYS A 42 -6.04 4.71 2.57
C LYS A 42 -6.73 5.83 1.77
N VAL A 43 -7.44 5.50 0.70
CA VAL A 43 -8.07 6.46 -0.24
C VAL A 43 -9.26 7.16 0.39
N ASN A 44 -10.22 6.38 0.90
CA ASN A 44 -11.44 6.88 1.53
C ASN A 44 -11.41 6.50 3.00
N PHE A 45 -10.50 7.11 3.76
CA PHE A 45 -10.36 6.80 5.17
C PHE A 45 -11.66 7.08 5.94
N ASN A 46 -12.25 6.00 6.42
CA ASN A 46 -13.38 6.07 7.34
C ASN A 46 -13.10 5.13 8.52
N ARG A 47 -13.25 5.67 9.74
CA ARG A 47 -12.99 4.89 10.96
C ARG A 47 -13.93 3.70 11.15
N ASP A 48 -15.11 3.77 10.58
CA ASP A 48 -16.17 2.77 10.75
C ASP A 48 -16.21 1.74 9.62
N VAL A 49 -15.35 1.88 8.61
CA VAL A 49 -15.31 1.00 7.43
C VAL A 49 -14.01 0.20 7.40
N LEU A 50 -14.15 -1.10 7.21
CA LEU A 50 -13.04 -2.02 6.97
C LEU A 50 -13.20 -2.66 5.59
N GLN A 51 -12.07 -2.93 4.95
CA GLN A 51 -11.98 -3.78 3.76
C GLN A 51 -11.06 -4.96 4.08
N PHE A 52 -11.25 -6.10 3.42
CA PHE A 52 -10.32 -7.21 3.60
C PHE A 52 -8.93 -6.84 3.08
N ALA A 53 -7.88 -7.32 3.75
CA ALA A 53 -6.52 -7.18 3.27
C ALA A 53 -6.33 -8.04 2.01
N PRO A 54 -5.66 -7.57 0.94
CA PRO A 54 -5.36 -8.40 -0.21
C PRO A 54 -4.67 -9.70 0.19
N PHE A 55 -5.04 -10.82 -0.43
CA PHE A 55 -4.50 -12.13 -0.08
C PHE A 55 -4.25 -13.02 -1.31
N ALA A 56 -3.31 -13.96 -1.16
CA ALA A 56 -3.20 -15.11 -2.05
C ALA A 56 -4.21 -16.17 -1.59
N LEU A 57 -5.02 -16.69 -2.50
CA LEU A 57 -6.13 -17.61 -2.16
C LEU A 57 -5.64 -18.91 -1.52
N PHE A 58 -4.58 -19.49 -2.07
CA PHE A 58 -3.99 -20.73 -1.56
C PHE A 58 -2.70 -20.46 -0.78
N PRO A 59 -2.31 -21.37 0.15
CA PRO A 59 -1.06 -21.21 0.88
C PRO A 59 0.14 -21.22 -0.07
N SER A 60 1.03 -20.23 0.08
CA SER A 60 2.27 -20.16 -0.68
C SER A 60 3.29 -21.18 -0.15
N PRO A 61 4.01 -21.90 -1.01
CA PRO A 61 4.93 -22.94 -0.60
C PRO A 61 6.22 -22.35 -0.03
N PHE A 62 6.79 -23.03 1.00
CA PHE A 62 8.10 -22.78 1.53
C PHE A 62 8.72 -24.10 2.02
N PRO A 63 10.01 -24.40 1.76
CA PRO A 63 10.63 -25.65 2.19
C PRO A 63 10.64 -25.79 3.72
N ARG A 64 10.16 -26.91 4.24
CA ARG A 64 10.00 -27.15 5.69
C ARG A 64 11.30 -27.04 6.47
N GLU A 65 12.36 -27.64 5.95
CA GLU A 65 13.68 -27.65 6.58
C GLU A 65 14.23 -26.21 6.69
N GLU A 66 14.11 -25.44 5.62
CA GLU A 66 14.57 -24.04 5.58
C GLU A 66 13.72 -23.12 6.44
N PHE A 67 12.42 -23.39 6.53
CA PHE A 67 11.54 -22.69 7.49
C PHE A 67 12.00 -22.93 8.93
N GLN A 68 12.32 -24.17 9.30
CA GLN A 68 12.83 -24.50 10.65
C GLN A 68 14.19 -23.84 10.90
N ASN A 69 15.11 -23.89 9.94
CA ASN A 69 16.40 -23.23 10.04
C ASN A 69 16.24 -21.71 10.27
N ALA A 70 15.28 -21.08 9.59
CA ALA A 70 14.98 -19.67 9.79
C ALA A 70 14.40 -19.35 11.18
N CYS A 71 13.57 -20.24 11.71
CA CYS A 71 13.07 -20.13 13.08
C CYS A 71 14.20 -20.27 14.11
N ASP A 72 15.10 -21.24 13.92
CA ASP A 72 16.19 -21.52 14.86
C ASP A 72 17.22 -20.40 14.91
N ILE A 73 17.55 -19.80 13.76
CA ILE A 73 18.53 -18.71 13.71
C ILE A 73 17.99 -17.41 14.31
N GLN A 74 16.67 -17.23 14.41
CA GLN A 74 16.07 -16.01 14.94
C GLN A 74 16.53 -15.69 16.38
N ILE A 75 16.71 -16.70 17.22
CA ILE A 75 17.22 -16.53 18.60
C ILE A 75 18.64 -15.97 18.57
N ILE A 76 19.46 -16.39 17.59
CA ILE A 76 20.83 -15.90 17.42
C ILE A 76 20.82 -14.46 16.91
N LEU A 77 19.95 -14.15 15.97
CA LEU A 77 19.79 -12.79 15.42
C LEU A 77 19.27 -11.81 16.47
N ASN A 78 18.35 -12.23 17.34
CA ASN A 78 17.91 -11.43 18.48
C ASN A 78 19.11 -11.06 19.38
N ASN A 79 19.93 -12.04 19.74
CA ASN A 79 21.13 -11.82 20.56
C ASN A 79 22.15 -10.90 19.85
N LEU A 80 22.36 -11.08 18.54
CA LEU A 80 23.25 -10.23 17.75
C LEU A 80 22.79 -8.77 17.80
N ILE A 81 21.54 -8.51 17.46
CA ILE A 81 20.98 -7.14 17.42
C ILE A 81 20.96 -6.52 18.82
N HIS A 82 20.68 -7.30 19.86
CA HIS A 82 20.75 -6.82 21.24
C HIS A 82 22.15 -6.31 21.60
N LYS A 83 23.19 -7.09 21.29
CA LYS A 83 24.58 -6.69 21.54
C LYS A 83 25.00 -5.49 20.70
N VAL A 84 24.60 -5.45 19.44
CA VAL A 84 24.84 -4.30 18.56
C VAL A 84 24.20 -3.02 19.10
N ALA A 85 22.95 -3.10 19.56
CA ALA A 85 22.23 -1.97 20.15
C ALA A 85 22.93 -1.41 21.40
N HIS A 86 23.62 -2.26 22.18
CA HIS A 86 24.31 -1.86 23.40
C HIS A 86 25.81 -1.54 23.21
N ASP A 87 26.34 -1.56 21.98
CA ASP A 87 27.71 -1.15 21.66
C ASP A 87 27.71 0.28 21.09
N TYR A 88 27.88 1.27 21.99
CA TYR A 88 27.86 2.68 21.63
C TYR A 88 28.94 3.04 20.61
N ASP A 89 30.16 2.55 20.80
CA ASP A 89 31.29 2.88 19.91
C ASP A 89 31.04 2.35 18.49
N PHE A 90 30.51 1.13 18.38
CA PHE A 90 30.16 0.54 17.10
C PHE A 90 29.08 1.35 16.36
N LEU A 91 27.99 1.73 17.05
CA LEU A 91 26.91 2.52 16.45
C LEU A 91 27.41 3.90 16.02
N LYS A 92 28.24 4.54 16.86
CA LYS A 92 28.84 5.84 16.56
C LYS A 92 29.75 5.78 15.34
N GLU A 93 30.71 4.85 15.32
CA GLU A 93 31.63 4.67 14.18
C GLU A 93 30.86 4.35 12.86
N THR A 94 29.82 3.54 12.96
CA THR A 94 29.03 3.14 11.79
C THR A 94 28.19 4.28 11.22
N LEU A 95 27.59 5.12 12.06
CA LEU A 95 26.58 6.10 11.65
C LEU A 95 27.13 7.51 11.46
N GLN A 96 28.34 7.84 11.94
CA GLN A 96 28.90 9.19 11.93
C GLN A 96 28.94 9.87 10.55
N GLU A 97 29.12 9.14 9.46
CA GLU A 97 29.13 9.72 8.12
C GLU A 97 27.72 9.95 7.58
N ILE A 98 26.77 9.08 7.94
CA ILE A 98 25.37 9.24 7.55
C ILE A 98 24.72 10.42 8.23
N THR A 99 25.03 10.68 9.50
CA THR A 99 24.49 11.83 10.25
C THR A 99 24.87 13.19 9.65
N LYS A 100 25.85 13.23 8.73
CA LYS A 100 26.24 14.45 8.01
C LYS A 100 25.37 14.72 6.76
N VAL A 101 24.63 13.70 6.28
CA VAL A 101 23.90 13.75 5.00
C VAL A 101 22.44 13.35 5.11
N ASP A 102 22.02 12.79 6.24
CA ASP A 102 20.65 12.37 6.51
C ASP A 102 20.15 12.90 7.85
N ASP A 103 19.34 13.95 7.80
CA ASP A 103 18.83 14.64 9.00
C ASP A 103 18.00 13.75 9.90
N PHE A 104 17.26 12.78 9.34
CA PHE A 104 16.45 11.85 10.13
C PHE A 104 17.35 10.97 11.02
N THR A 105 18.34 10.32 10.44
CA THR A 105 19.32 9.52 11.20
C THR A 105 20.11 10.39 12.17
N LYS A 106 20.43 11.63 11.79
CA LYS A 106 21.11 12.60 12.65
C LYS A 106 20.28 12.87 13.93
N ASN A 107 19.01 13.21 13.79
CA ASN A 107 18.15 13.52 14.92
C ASN A 107 17.98 12.31 15.85
N LEU A 108 17.83 11.09 15.31
CA LEU A 108 17.80 9.86 16.12
C LEU A 108 19.13 9.65 16.87
N PHE A 109 20.25 9.90 16.20
CA PHE A 109 21.57 9.73 16.79
C PHE A 109 21.87 10.79 17.86
N GLU A 110 21.43 12.04 17.69
CA GLU A 110 21.56 13.10 18.71
C GLU A 110 20.76 12.76 19.98
N ILE A 111 19.56 12.16 19.84
CA ILE A 111 18.81 11.62 20.99
C ILE A 111 19.63 10.54 21.70
N TYR A 112 20.20 9.60 20.94
CA TYR A 112 21.02 8.53 21.50
C TYR A 112 22.26 9.04 22.21
N GLU A 113 23.01 9.98 21.62
CA GLU A 113 24.15 10.63 22.26
C GLU A 113 23.77 11.36 23.55
N THR A 114 22.62 12.05 23.55
CA THR A 114 22.12 12.75 24.73
C THR A 114 21.85 11.78 25.87
N ILE A 115 21.12 10.69 25.60
CA ILE A 115 20.83 9.65 26.59
C ILE A 115 22.10 8.95 27.09
N HIS A 116 23.06 8.71 26.20
CA HIS A 116 24.34 8.11 26.57
C HIS A 116 25.14 9.00 27.52
N LYS A 117 25.18 10.32 27.27
CA LYS A 117 25.89 11.32 28.09
C LYS A 117 25.20 11.53 29.45
N GLU A 118 23.86 11.58 29.48
CA GLU A 118 23.08 11.77 30.71
C GLU A 118 23.03 10.51 31.58
N GLY A 119 23.22 9.34 30.98
CA GLY A 119 22.98 8.04 31.57
C GLY A 119 21.52 7.61 31.47
N ALA A 120 21.26 6.47 30.87
CA ALA A 120 19.92 5.94 30.69
C ALA A 120 19.23 5.64 32.04
N ALA A 121 18.08 6.28 32.29
CA ALA A 121 17.26 5.99 33.48
C ALA A 121 16.69 4.57 33.43
N GLN A 122 16.28 4.09 32.25
CA GLN A 122 15.85 2.71 32.02
C GLN A 122 16.92 1.96 31.23
N LYS A 123 17.47 0.90 31.86
CA LYS A 123 18.48 0.05 31.23
C LYS A 123 17.90 -1.12 30.45
N VAL A 124 16.72 -1.61 30.87
CA VAL A 124 16.05 -2.70 30.20
C VAL A 124 15.38 -2.20 28.91
N SER A 125 15.61 -2.89 27.81
CA SER A 125 14.96 -2.68 26.52
C SER A 125 14.12 -3.89 26.13
N LEU A 126 12.99 -3.65 25.46
CA LEU A 126 12.21 -4.67 24.77
C LEU A 126 12.47 -4.55 23.26
N GLY A 127 12.99 -5.60 22.66
CA GLY A 127 13.09 -5.76 21.21
C GLY A 127 11.99 -6.67 20.68
N ILE A 128 11.16 -6.17 19.80
CA ILE A 128 10.28 -6.95 18.93
C ILE A 128 10.87 -6.85 17.53
N LEU A 129 11.52 -7.92 17.10
CA LEU A 129 12.31 -7.98 15.89
C LEU A 129 11.57 -8.81 14.84
N ARG A 130 11.82 -8.54 13.56
CA ARG A 130 11.40 -9.41 12.46
C ARG A 130 12.52 -9.50 11.43
N SER A 131 13.04 -10.72 11.24
CA SER A 131 14.03 -10.99 10.21
C SER A 131 13.33 -11.42 8.94
N ASP A 132 13.44 -10.61 7.88
CA ASP A 132 12.84 -10.87 6.60
C ASP A 132 13.86 -11.57 5.69
N ILE A 133 13.46 -12.71 5.14
CA ILE A 133 14.31 -13.59 4.33
C ILE A 133 13.61 -13.99 3.03
N MET A 134 14.39 -14.25 1.99
CA MET A 134 13.90 -14.77 0.72
C MET A 134 14.75 -15.97 0.28
N LEU A 135 14.11 -16.96 -0.34
CA LEU A 135 14.81 -17.99 -1.08
C LEU A 135 15.57 -17.35 -2.24
N ASP A 136 16.73 -17.89 -2.59
CA ASP A 136 17.54 -17.37 -3.69
C ASP A 136 17.98 -18.52 -4.60
N THR A 137 17.46 -18.53 -5.82
CA THR A 137 17.80 -19.55 -6.83
C THR A 137 19.21 -19.37 -7.40
N SER A 138 19.82 -18.19 -7.26
CA SER A 138 21.16 -17.91 -7.79
C SER A 138 22.30 -18.59 -7.00
N CYS A 139 22.04 -19.06 -5.79
CA CYS A 139 23.04 -19.77 -4.98
C CYS A 139 23.49 -21.09 -5.63
N TYR A 140 22.61 -21.72 -6.41
CA TYR A 140 22.89 -22.97 -7.10
C TYR A 140 24.03 -22.86 -8.15
N GLU A 141 24.13 -21.68 -8.78
CA GLU A 141 25.14 -21.43 -9.82
C GLU A 141 26.54 -21.09 -9.25
N LYS A 142 26.59 -20.54 -8.02
CA LYS A 142 27.83 -20.01 -7.43
C LYS A 142 28.69 -21.05 -6.75
N ASP A 143 28.13 -22.11 -6.18
CA ASP A 143 28.85 -23.00 -5.26
C ASP A 143 29.21 -24.37 -5.79
N ASN A 144 28.86 -24.73 -7.04
CA ASN A 144 29.18 -26.01 -7.71
C ASN A 144 28.88 -27.26 -6.83
N LYS A 145 28.08 -27.12 -5.79
CA LYS A 145 27.61 -28.20 -4.93
C LYS A 145 26.20 -28.61 -5.38
N SER A 146 25.91 -29.90 -5.31
CA SER A 146 24.59 -30.48 -5.56
C SER A 146 23.61 -30.07 -4.46
N LEU A 147 23.36 -28.76 -4.31
CA LEU A 147 22.33 -28.24 -3.41
C LEU A 147 20.97 -28.63 -3.99
N LYS A 148 20.08 -29.08 -3.12
CA LYS A 148 18.68 -29.28 -3.51
C LYS A 148 18.12 -27.94 -3.99
N PRO A 149 17.31 -27.93 -5.05
CA PRO A 149 16.60 -26.72 -5.45
C PRO A 149 15.88 -26.11 -4.22
N HIS A 150 15.96 -24.79 -4.07
CA HIS A 150 15.29 -24.04 -3.02
C HIS A 150 15.81 -24.22 -1.57
N CYS A 151 17.03 -24.71 -1.35
CA CYS A 151 17.63 -24.78 -0.02
C CYS A 151 18.56 -23.60 0.34
N CYS A 152 18.69 -22.61 -0.53
CA CYS A 152 19.38 -21.37 -0.24
C CYS A 152 18.40 -20.24 0.03
N TRP A 153 18.64 -19.52 1.11
CA TRP A 153 17.91 -18.30 1.43
C TRP A 153 18.84 -17.23 2.00
N LYS A 154 18.49 -15.98 1.82
CA LYS A 154 19.26 -14.82 2.24
C LYS A 154 18.39 -13.85 3.00
N GLN A 155 19.01 -13.13 3.93
CA GLN A 155 18.38 -12.08 4.68
C GLN A 155 18.18 -10.84 3.80
N VAL A 156 16.95 -10.34 3.79
CA VAL A 156 16.57 -9.10 3.13
C VAL A 156 16.85 -7.91 4.05
N GLU A 157 16.41 -8.02 5.32
CA GLU A 157 16.61 -7.03 6.37
C GLU A 157 16.20 -7.57 7.74
N ILE A 158 16.59 -6.83 8.80
CA ILE A 158 16.08 -7.04 10.17
C ILE A 158 15.34 -5.77 10.57
N ASN A 159 14.05 -5.88 10.84
CA ASN A 159 13.22 -4.82 11.35
C ASN A 159 13.28 -4.77 12.87
N THR A 160 13.61 -3.62 13.44
CA THR A 160 13.68 -3.40 14.90
C THR A 160 12.58 -2.49 15.41
N ILE A 161 11.86 -1.80 14.52
CA ILE A 161 10.77 -0.89 14.85
C ILE A 161 9.53 -1.25 14.03
N ALA A 162 8.36 -1.04 14.60
CA ALA A 162 7.06 -1.17 13.95
C ALA A 162 6.85 -2.50 13.17
N SER A 163 7.47 -3.60 13.63
CA SER A 163 7.40 -4.91 12.98
C SER A 163 5.94 -5.37 12.83
N GLY A 164 5.33 -5.07 11.69
CA GLY A 164 3.94 -5.36 11.38
C GLY A 164 3.67 -6.83 11.08
N PHE A 165 2.38 -7.18 10.85
CA PHE A 165 1.87 -8.53 10.57
C PHE A 165 1.85 -9.49 11.77
N GLY A 166 1.98 -8.98 12.98
CA GLY A 166 1.87 -9.79 14.20
C GLY A 166 0.50 -10.43 14.39
N TRP A 167 -0.57 -9.82 13.84
CA TRP A 167 -1.90 -10.42 13.71
C TRP A 167 -2.15 -10.99 12.31
N LEU A 168 -1.84 -10.23 11.25
CA LEU A 168 -2.16 -10.64 9.88
C LEU A 168 -1.44 -11.95 9.48
N GLY A 169 -0.25 -12.23 10.00
CA GLY A 169 0.43 -13.52 9.80
C GLY A 169 -0.36 -14.72 10.36
N PRO A 170 -0.67 -14.74 11.68
CA PRO A 170 -1.49 -15.79 12.28
C PRO A 170 -2.88 -15.97 11.67
N VAL A 171 -3.59 -14.89 11.38
CA VAL A 171 -4.94 -14.98 10.77
C VAL A 171 -4.87 -15.51 9.35
N ALA A 172 -3.83 -15.20 8.57
CA ALA A 172 -3.61 -15.80 7.25
C ALA A 172 -3.39 -17.33 7.34
N THR A 173 -2.73 -17.82 8.38
CA THR A 173 -2.62 -19.26 8.62
C THR A 173 -3.99 -19.90 8.89
N GLN A 174 -4.86 -19.24 9.67
CA GLN A 174 -6.24 -19.70 9.91
C GLN A 174 -7.08 -19.64 8.64
N PHE A 175 -6.93 -18.58 7.85
CA PHE A 175 -7.57 -18.43 6.55
C PHE A 175 -7.21 -19.59 5.61
N HIS A 176 -5.93 -19.91 5.47
CA HIS A 176 -5.51 -21.02 4.63
C HIS A 176 -5.97 -22.40 5.15
N LYS A 177 -6.11 -22.56 6.48
CA LYS A 177 -6.78 -23.77 7.03
C LYS A 177 -8.21 -23.87 6.56
N PHE A 178 -8.97 -22.77 6.60
CA PHE A 178 -10.33 -22.69 6.10
C PHE A 178 -10.41 -23.06 4.61
N ILE A 179 -9.58 -22.45 3.76
CA ILE A 179 -9.56 -22.73 2.31
C ILE A 179 -9.27 -24.21 2.01
N LEU A 180 -8.29 -24.82 2.70
CA LEU A 180 -7.99 -26.25 2.52
C LEU A 180 -9.15 -27.15 2.97
N GLN A 181 -9.91 -26.76 4.00
CA GLN A 181 -11.09 -27.49 4.46
C GLN A 181 -12.24 -27.40 3.46
N GLU A 182 -12.52 -26.20 2.92
CA GLU A 182 -13.55 -26.00 1.88
C GLU A 182 -13.28 -26.86 0.65
N LEU A 183 -12.02 -27.06 0.30
CA LEU A 183 -11.60 -27.86 -0.83
C LEU A 183 -11.41 -29.35 -0.49
N ASN A 184 -11.74 -29.80 0.73
CA ASN A 184 -11.54 -31.16 1.21
C ASN A 184 -10.06 -31.64 1.20
N HIS A 185 -9.09 -30.71 1.18
CA HIS A 185 -7.66 -31.02 1.27
C HIS A 185 -7.19 -31.13 2.73
N THR A 186 -7.95 -31.85 3.58
CA THR A 186 -7.67 -31.99 5.03
C THR A 186 -6.33 -32.65 5.34
N ALA A 187 -5.83 -33.51 4.43
CA ALA A 187 -4.51 -34.14 4.57
C ALA A 187 -3.36 -33.09 4.55
N GLU A 188 -3.55 -31.94 3.91
CA GLU A 188 -2.55 -30.87 3.80
C GLU A 188 -2.52 -29.94 5.02
N LEU A 189 -3.52 -29.99 5.90
CA LEU A 189 -3.57 -29.16 7.12
C LEU A 189 -2.33 -29.33 8.01
N LYS A 190 -1.77 -30.54 8.06
CA LYS A 190 -0.52 -30.86 8.79
C LYS A 190 0.72 -30.13 8.25
N ASN A 191 0.64 -29.61 7.02
CA ASN A 191 1.72 -28.89 6.35
C ASN A 191 1.68 -27.40 6.63
N LEU A 192 0.59 -26.86 7.19
CA LEU A 192 0.54 -25.48 7.67
C LEU A 192 1.20 -25.40 9.05
N PRO A 193 2.28 -24.61 9.21
CA PRO A 193 2.93 -24.46 10.50
C PRO A 193 2.05 -23.69 11.48
N GLU A 194 2.12 -24.02 12.76
CA GLU A 194 1.50 -23.22 13.81
C GLU A 194 2.11 -21.82 13.84
N ASN A 195 1.29 -20.81 14.09
CA ASN A 195 1.73 -19.42 14.09
C ASN A 195 1.20 -18.69 15.34
N ASN A 196 2.05 -18.60 16.34
CA ASN A 196 1.75 -17.97 17.61
C ASN A 196 2.36 -16.55 17.72
N ALA A 197 2.55 -15.84 16.59
CA ALA A 197 3.20 -14.53 16.59
C ALA A 197 2.49 -13.55 17.52
N LEU A 198 1.18 -13.35 17.37
CA LEU A 198 0.42 -12.43 18.22
C LEU A 198 0.60 -12.72 19.71
N GLN A 199 0.43 -13.98 20.09
CA GLN A 199 0.53 -14.41 21.49
C GLN A 199 1.93 -14.15 22.06
N THR A 200 2.97 -14.47 21.30
CA THR A 200 4.36 -14.32 21.77
C THR A 200 4.77 -12.85 21.85
N LEU A 201 4.41 -12.03 20.88
CA LEU A 201 4.70 -10.59 20.88
C LEU A 201 4.00 -9.88 22.05
N CYS A 202 2.73 -10.19 22.28
CA CYS A 202 1.96 -9.65 23.42
C CYS A 202 2.49 -10.14 24.76
N SER A 203 2.88 -11.42 24.87
CA SER A 203 3.55 -11.95 26.07
C SER A 203 4.84 -11.17 26.38
N GLY A 204 5.65 -10.83 25.36
CA GLY A 204 6.85 -10.00 25.55
C GLY A 204 6.55 -8.62 26.12
N MET A 205 5.48 -7.97 25.64
CA MET A 205 5.04 -6.67 26.18
C MET A 205 4.55 -6.78 27.63
N ILE A 206 3.84 -7.85 27.96
CA ILE A 206 3.36 -8.12 29.34
C ILE A 206 4.53 -8.40 30.26
N GLU A 207 5.53 -9.17 29.83
CA GLU A 207 6.75 -9.42 30.64
C GLU A 207 7.53 -8.12 30.90
N ALA A 208 7.65 -7.25 29.90
CA ALA A 208 8.25 -5.93 30.11
C ALA A 208 7.41 -5.07 31.08
N TRP A 209 6.09 -5.15 31.03
CA TRP A 209 5.20 -4.49 31.99
C TRP A 209 5.40 -5.07 33.44
N ASN A 210 5.54 -6.38 33.58
CA ASN A 210 5.84 -7.03 34.85
C ASN A 210 7.17 -6.55 35.41
N LEU A 211 8.22 -6.48 34.59
CA LEU A 211 9.56 -6.01 34.99
C LEU A 211 9.56 -4.52 35.42
N TYR A 212 8.66 -3.71 34.91
CA TYR A 212 8.50 -2.33 35.39
C TYR A 212 8.00 -2.25 36.84
N GLY A 213 7.25 -3.24 37.31
CA GLY A 213 6.90 -3.42 38.72
C GLY A 213 5.79 -2.52 39.27
N ASN A 214 4.99 -1.83 38.38
CA ASN A 214 3.85 -1.05 38.81
C ASN A 214 2.56 -1.56 38.15
N SER A 215 1.71 -2.22 38.93
CA SER A 215 0.45 -2.82 38.44
C SER A 215 -0.59 -1.83 37.95
N GLN A 216 -0.46 -0.54 38.27
CA GLN A 216 -1.36 0.52 37.79
C GLN A 216 -0.84 1.20 36.51
N ALA A 217 0.38 0.88 36.10
CA ALA A 217 0.95 1.46 34.89
C ALA A 217 0.33 0.84 33.62
N VAL A 218 0.33 1.62 32.55
CA VAL A 218 -0.27 1.24 31.27
C VAL A 218 0.80 0.98 30.22
N ILE A 219 0.45 0.23 29.16
CA ILE A 219 1.25 0.15 27.94
C ILE A 219 0.77 1.26 26.97
N LEU A 220 1.69 2.04 26.45
CA LEU A 220 1.44 3.08 25.46
C LEU A 220 1.79 2.57 24.06
N PHE A 221 0.83 2.61 23.13
CA PHE A 221 1.08 2.43 21.70
C PHE A 221 1.22 3.81 21.05
N VAL A 222 2.39 4.08 20.49
CA VAL A 222 2.65 5.28 19.68
C VAL A 222 2.27 4.96 18.24
N ILE A 223 1.25 5.66 17.74
CA ILE A 223 0.57 5.33 16.49
C ILE A 223 0.69 6.47 15.46
N GLU A 224 0.46 6.15 14.21
CA GLU A 224 0.30 7.13 13.13
C GLU A 224 -0.96 8.00 13.37
N ASP A 225 -0.98 9.18 12.76
CA ASP A 225 -2.14 10.08 12.77
C ASP A 225 -3.36 9.40 12.14
N VAL A 226 -3.14 8.73 11.04
CA VAL A 226 -4.12 7.89 10.35
C VAL A 226 -3.66 6.43 10.36
N THR A 227 -4.31 5.61 11.18
CA THR A 227 -3.99 4.18 11.27
C THR A 227 -4.84 3.38 10.29
N TYR A 228 -4.30 3.02 9.12
CA TYR A 228 -4.98 2.18 8.14
C TYR A 228 -4.89 0.68 8.48
N ASN A 229 -3.75 0.16 8.96
CA ASN A 229 -3.59 -1.23 9.38
C ASN A 229 -4.13 -1.50 10.80
N ILE A 230 -5.34 -1.03 11.04
CA ILE A 230 -5.95 -0.99 12.38
C ILE A 230 -6.10 -2.37 13.01
N CYS A 231 -6.46 -3.40 12.22
CA CYS A 231 -6.64 -4.75 12.75
C CYS A 231 -5.33 -5.31 13.28
N ASP A 232 -4.23 -5.18 12.52
CA ASP A 232 -2.91 -5.66 13.00
C ASP A 232 -2.50 -5.01 14.33
N GLN A 233 -2.91 -3.75 14.58
CA GLN A 233 -2.59 -3.06 15.84
C GLN A 233 -3.59 -3.38 16.94
N ARG A 234 -4.90 -3.37 16.68
CA ARG A 234 -5.93 -3.58 17.71
C ARG A 234 -5.95 -4.99 18.25
N PHE A 235 -5.67 -6.00 17.44
CA PHE A 235 -5.60 -7.36 17.93
C PHE A 235 -4.47 -7.57 18.94
N HIS A 236 -3.37 -6.82 18.87
CA HIS A 236 -2.38 -6.80 19.95
C HIS A 236 -2.96 -6.28 21.28
N GLU A 237 -3.75 -5.20 21.25
CA GLU A 237 -4.38 -4.67 22.46
C GLU A 237 -5.38 -5.66 23.06
N PHE A 238 -6.20 -6.29 22.20
CA PHE A 238 -7.17 -7.30 22.65
C PHE A 238 -6.46 -8.52 23.23
N GLU A 239 -5.40 -8.98 22.60
CA GLU A 239 -4.61 -10.12 23.06
C GLU A 239 -3.89 -9.83 24.39
N ILE A 240 -3.30 -8.65 24.57
CA ILE A 240 -2.73 -8.21 25.85
C ILE A 240 -3.79 -8.30 26.95
N ARG A 241 -4.99 -7.75 26.71
CA ARG A 241 -6.10 -7.83 27.69
C ARG A 241 -6.60 -9.24 27.94
N ARG A 242 -6.56 -10.11 26.93
CA ARG A 242 -6.93 -11.52 27.05
C ARG A 242 -5.92 -12.29 27.92
N GLN A 243 -4.61 -12.06 27.71
CA GLN A 243 -3.55 -12.70 28.49
C GLN A 243 -3.46 -12.17 29.92
N ASN A 244 -3.60 -10.85 30.10
CA ASN A 244 -3.59 -10.20 31.41
C ASN A 244 -4.65 -9.09 31.49
N PRO A 245 -5.81 -9.36 32.12
CA PRO A 245 -6.91 -8.38 32.25
C PRO A 245 -6.55 -7.10 33.02
N ASN A 246 -5.46 -7.08 33.79
CA ASN A 246 -5.03 -5.91 34.57
C ASN A 246 -4.26 -4.90 33.70
N VAL A 247 -3.65 -5.35 32.60
CA VAL A 247 -2.86 -4.48 31.72
C VAL A 247 -3.77 -3.64 30.84
N LYS A 248 -3.71 -2.33 30.99
CA LYS A 248 -4.40 -1.35 30.13
C LYS A 248 -3.48 -0.87 29.02
N VAL A 249 -4.02 -0.75 27.81
CA VAL A 249 -3.32 -0.14 26.66
C VAL A 249 -3.96 1.21 26.33
N ILE A 250 -3.13 2.22 26.10
CA ILE A 250 -3.55 3.54 25.58
C ILE A 250 -2.85 3.82 24.26
N ARG A 251 -3.48 4.60 23.39
CA ARG A 251 -2.95 4.97 22.07
C ARG A 251 -2.80 6.48 21.96
N ARG A 252 -1.65 6.97 21.49
CA ARG A 252 -1.41 8.38 21.19
C ARG A 252 -0.48 8.49 19.98
N ASN A 253 -0.69 9.49 19.13
CA ASN A 253 0.32 9.88 18.13
C ASN A 253 1.38 10.79 18.76
N LEU A 254 2.47 11.05 18.05
CA LEU A 254 3.58 11.86 18.56
C LEU A 254 3.15 13.30 18.89
N THR A 255 2.30 13.92 18.08
CA THR A 255 1.75 15.27 18.32
C THR A 255 0.92 15.34 19.60
N GLN A 256 0.04 14.34 19.85
CA GLN A 256 -0.69 14.25 21.10
C GLN A 256 0.22 14.04 22.31
N LEU A 257 1.28 13.24 22.16
CA LEU A 257 2.28 13.04 23.20
C LEU A 257 3.05 14.33 23.50
N ALA A 258 3.41 15.12 22.49
CA ALA A 258 4.06 16.41 22.67
C ALA A 258 3.23 17.38 23.54
N LEU A 259 1.90 17.22 23.54
CA LEU A 259 1.00 18.05 24.35
C LEU A 259 0.70 17.48 25.75
N THR A 260 0.80 16.15 25.93
CA THR A 260 0.25 15.47 27.12
C THR A 260 1.28 14.67 27.91
N ALA A 261 2.47 14.43 27.36
CA ALA A 261 3.52 13.68 28.04
C ALA A 261 4.40 14.58 28.91
N ARG A 262 4.78 14.07 30.08
CA ARG A 262 5.73 14.72 30.98
C ARG A 262 6.47 13.67 31.83
N LEU A 263 7.58 14.06 32.40
CA LEU A 263 8.28 13.24 33.39
C LEU A 263 7.74 13.55 34.78
N GLY A 264 7.60 12.51 35.59
CA GLY A 264 7.36 12.61 37.03
C GLY A 264 8.67 12.92 37.79
N SER A 265 8.55 13.05 39.13
CA SER A 265 9.70 13.38 39.99
C SER A 265 10.80 12.29 40.00
N ASN A 266 10.47 11.03 39.75
CA ASN A 266 11.41 9.93 39.65
C ASN A 266 11.58 9.46 38.19
N MET A 267 11.44 10.33 37.23
CA MET A 267 11.56 10.05 35.79
C MET A 267 10.50 9.09 35.23
N GLU A 268 9.36 8.89 35.90
CA GLU A 268 8.24 8.14 35.34
C GLU A 268 7.68 8.88 34.12
N LEU A 269 7.38 8.14 33.06
CA LEU A 269 6.63 8.71 31.94
C LEU A 269 5.15 8.82 32.32
N ILE A 270 4.62 10.05 32.33
CA ILE A 270 3.22 10.33 32.61
C ILE A 270 2.59 10.88 31.32
N VAL A 271 1.56 10.19 30.80
CA VAL A 271 0.78 10.63 29.64
C VAL A 271 -0.64 10.88 30.06
N SER A 272 -1.08 12.13 29.97
CA SER A 272 -2.33 12.59 30.60
C SER A 272 -2.28 12.29 32.12
N ASN A 273 -3.02 11.30 32.59
CA ASN A 273 -3.04 10.90 34.02
C ASN A 273 -2.53 9.46 34.24
N TYR A 274 -1.89 8.85 33.25
CA TYR A 274 -1.42 7.48 33.33
C TYR A 274 0.10 7.42 33.42
N VAL A 275 0.61 6.62 34.37
CA VAL A 275 2.02 6.20 34.38
C VAL A 275 2.20 5.14 33.29
N VAL A 276 3.18 5.31 32.45
CA VAL A 276 3.48 4.40 31.33
C VAL A 276 4.64 3.49 31.71
N SER A 277 4.43 2.18 31.63
CA SER A 277 5.46 1.16 31.87
C SER A 277 6.20 0.74 30.63
N VAL A 278 5.49 0.59 29.52
CA VAL A 278 6.03 0.16 28.23
C VAL A 278 5.56 1.11 27.13
N VAL A 279 6.47 1.53 26.27
CA VAL A 279 6.17 2.31 25.07
C VAL A 279 6.44 1.45 23.86
N TYR A 280 5.38 1.12 23.09
CA TYR A 280 5.47 0.37 21.86
C TYR A 280 5.25 1.27 20.66
N TYR A 281 6.28 1.43 19.83
CA TYR A 281 6.24 2.29 18.65
C TYR A 281 5.67 1.54 17.44
N ARG A 282 4.57 2.08 16.91
CA ARG A 282 3.99 1.68 15.62
C ARG A 282 4.21 2.75 14.55
N CYS A 283 4.81 3.87 14.93
CA CYS A 283 5.27 4.95 14.07
C CYS A 283 6.58 5.52 14.58
N GLY A 284 7.12 6.56 13.94
CA GLY A 284 8.38 7.21 14.31
C GLY A 284 9.59 6.61 13.59
N TYR A 285 9.38 5.91 12.47
CA TYR A 285 10.42 5.28 11.67
C TYR A 285 10.69 6.00 10.32
N GLU A 286 9.96 7.08 10.04
CA GLU A 286 10.14 7.89 8.83
C GLU A 286 10.01 9.39 9.14
N PRO A 287 10.64 10.28 8.32
CA PRO A 287 10.67 11.73 8.57
C PRO A 287 9.29 12.38 8.66
N GLY A 288 8.35 11.98 7.79
CA GLY A 288 6.99 12.53 7.72
C GLY A 288 6.16 12.37 8.98
N GLN A 289 6.60 11.52 9.93
CA GLN A 289 5.93 11.31 11.22
C GLN A 289 6.39 12.28 12.32
N TYR A 290 7.35 13.17 12.02
CA TYR A 290 7.85 14.22 12.91
C TYR A 290 7.60 15.60 12.26
N HIS A 291 6.40 16.13 12.47
CA HIS A 291 5.95 17.35 11.78
C HIS A 291 6.70 18.61 12.24
N THR A 292 7.12 18.64 13.50
CA THR A 292 7.81 19.78 14.11
C THR A 292 8.90 19.31 15.09
N GLN A 293 9.66 20.26 15.66
CA GLN A 293 10.63 19.95 16.71
C GLN A 293 9.99 19.34 17.95
N LYS A 294 8.71 19.59 18.22
CA LYS A 294 8.00 19.06 19.41
C LYS A 294 7.87 17.53 19.43
N GLU A 295 7.72 16.91 18.26
CA GLU A 295 7.69 15.45 18.12
C GLU A 295 9.08 14.86 18.44
N TRP A 296 10.16 15.51 18.06
CA TRP A 296 11.53 15.15 18.44
C TRP A 296 11.79 15.33 19.93
N ASP A 297 11.33 16.44 20.51
CA ASP A 297 11.46 16.73 21.93
C ASP A 297 10.73 15.70 22.79
N VAL A 298 9.50 15.29 22.39
CA VAL A 298 8.79 14.23 23.11
C VAL A 298 9.41 12.87 22.93
N ARG A 299 10.03 12.57 21.76
CA ARG A 299 10.82 11.36 21.58
C ARG A 299 11.99 11.31 22.57
N LEU A 300 12.73 12.37 22.74
CA LEU A 300 13.81 12.50 23.74
C LEU A 300 13.25 12.38 25.16
N LEU A 301 12.14 13.02 25.48
CA LEU A 301 11.48 12.90 26.78
C LEU A 301 11.13 11.46 27.13
N ILE A 302 10.58 10.71 26.15
CA ILE A 302 10.27 9.28 26.34
C ILE A 302 11.56 8.48 26.59
N GLU A 303 12.63 8.75 25.85
CA GLU A 303 13.90 8.03 26.05
C GLU A 303 14.51 8.30 27.44
N ARG A 304 14.36 9.50 28.00
CA ARG A 304 14.79 9.87 29.36
C ARG A 304 14.00 9.17 30.48
N SER A 305 12.81 8.64 30.17
CA SER A 305 11.90 8.08 31.16
C SER A 305 12.29 6.68 31.61
N LEU A 306 11.71 6.25 32.76
CA LEU A 306 11.79 4.88 33.27
C LEU A 306 10.96 3.87 32.48
N ALA A 307 10.07 4.30 31.54
CA ALA A 307 9.31 3.39 30.71
C ALA A 307 10.25 2.48 29.90
N ILE A 308 9.92 1.22 29.73
CA ILE A 308 10.64 0.27 28.85
C ILE A 308 10.18 0.54 27.41
N LYS A 309 11.11 0.86 26.52
CA LYS A 309 10.81 1.20 25.12
C LYS A 309 10.91 -0.02 24.23
N CYS A 310 10.04 -0.08 23.23
CA CYS A 310 10.01 -1.07 22.16
C CYS A 310 9.78 -0.38 20.80
N PRO A 311 10.83 -0.08 20.05
CA PRO A 311 12.23 -0.15 20.43
C PRO A 311 12.69 1.03 21.30
N SER A 312 13.79 0.87 22.03
CA SER A 312 14.60 1.97 22.53
C SER A 312 15.38 2.60 21.38
N ILE A 313 15.90 3.82 21.59
CA ILE A 313 16.60 4.55 20.52
C ILE A 313 17.78 3.77 19.95
N GLN A 314 18.54 3.06 20.78
CA GLN A 314 19.67 2.25 20.33
C GLN A 314 19.24 1.04 19.49
N TYR A 315 18.10 0.42 19.79
CA TYR A 315 17.53 -0.63 18.93
C TYR A 315 17.03 -0.10 17.61
N HIS A 316 16.44 1.10 17.60
CA HIS A 316 16.02 1.75 16.37
C HIS A 316 17.24 1.97 15.45
N LEU A 317 18.34 2.50 16.00
CA LEU A 317 19.58 2.73 15.25
C LEU A 317 20.23 1.41 14.79
N ALA A 318 20.19 0.35 15.62
CA ALA A 318 20.73 -0.96 15.27
C ALA A 318 20.02 -1.64 14.08
N GLY A 319 18.77 -1.26 13.78
CA GLY A 319 18.01 -1.73 12.63
C GLY A 319 18.32 -1.03 11.31
N THR A 320 19.10 0.05 11.32
CA THR A 320 19.37 0.83 10.09
C THR A 320 20.12 0.02 9.03
N LYS A 321 19.89 0.32 7.75
CA LYS A 321 20.50 -0.39 6.62
C LYS A 321 22.03 -0.35 6.67
N LYS A 322 22.61 0.77 7.15
CA LYS A 322 24.06 0.91 7.30
C LYS A 322 24.64 0.00 8.37
N VAL A 323 23.95 -0.18 9.49
CA VAL A 323 24.37 -1.11 10.54
C VAL A 323 24.37 -2.53 10.00
N GLN A 324 23.32 -2.94 9.29
CA GLN A 324 23.25 -4.25 8.67
C GLN A 324 24.37 -4.44 7.62
N GLN A 325 24.66 -3.42 6.81
CA GLN A 325 25.78 -3.43 5.86
C GLN A 325 27.13 -3.56 6.58
N THR A 326 27.34 -2.84 7.69
CA THR A 326 28.60 -2.91 8.46
C THR A 326 28.77 -4.28 9.11
N LEU A 327 27.69 -4.91 9.62
CA LEU A 327 27.71 -6.26 10.15
C LEU A 327 28.11 -7.32 9.11
N ALA A 328 27.79 -7.09 7.83
CA ALA A 328 28.19 -7.98 6.75
C ALA A 328 29.69 -7.93 6.42
N LYS A 329 30.44 -6.92 6.92
CA LYS A 329 31.89 -6.84 6.73
C LYS A 329 32.62 -8.02 7.40
N PRO A 330 33.71 -8.52 6.84
CA PRO A 330 34.51 -9.60 7.46
C PRO A 330 34.91 -9.28 8.89
N GLY A 331 34.70 -10.24 9.82
CA GLY A 331 35.09 -10.11 11.22
C GLY A 331 34.09 -9.38 12.13
N MET A 332 33.12 -8.62 11.60
CA MET A 332 32.21 -7.84 12.41
C MET A 332 31.24 -8.69 13.25
N ILE A 333 30.71 -9.78 12.70
CA ILE A 333 29.80 -10.67 13.44
C ILE A 333 30.52 -11.32 14.64
N VAL A 334 31.80 -11.69 14.50
CA VAL A 334 32.61 -12.31 15.55
C VAL A 334 32.82 -11.35 16.75
N ARG A 335 32.85 -10.03 16.51
CA ARG A 335 32.88 -9.01 17.59
C ARG A 335 31.75 -9.21 18.60
N PHE A 336 30.56 -9.56 18.09
CA PHE A 336 29.36 -9.71 18.93
C PHE A 336 29.05 -11.14 19.29
N LEU A 337 29.29 -12.11 18.37
CA LEU A 337 29.06 -13.53 18.57
C LEU A 337 30.42 -14.24 18.67
N LYS A 338 30.89 -14.45 19.89
CA LYS A 338 32.23 -15.01 20.17
C LYS A 338 32.43 -16.46 19.70
N ASP A 339 31.32 -17.21 19.50
CA ASP A 339 31.37 -18.56 18.97
C ASP A 339 31.47 -18.51 17.43
N GLU A 340 32.59 -18.99 16.89
CA GLU A 340 32.88 -18.96 15.47
C GLU A 340 31.85 -19.75 14.63
N LYS A 341 31.34 -20.88 15.16
CA LYS A 341 30.32 -21.68 14.45
C LYS A 341 29.01 -20.91 14.32
N THR A 342 28.58 -20.24 15.39
CA THR A 342 27.37 -19.39 15.39
C THR A 342 27.56 -18.17 14.50
N ALA A 343 28.73 -17.54 14.54
CA ALA A 343 29.07 -16.41 13.66
C ALA A 343 29.06 -16.83 12.17
N ALA A 344 29.58 -18.02 11.85
CA ALA A 344 29.58 -18.55 10.49
C ALA A 344 28.14 -18.78 9.97
N LYS A 345 27.23 -19.35 10.78
CA LYS A 345 25.83 -19.52 10.43
C LYS A 345 25.14 -18.18 10.08
N VAL A 346 25.38 -17.14 10.88
CA VAL A 346 24.83 -15.81 10.59
C VAL A 346 25.45 -15.20 9.34
N LYS A 347 26.73 -15.42 9.09
CA LYS A 347 27.39 -14.92 7.88
C LYS A 347 26.83 -15.57 6.60
N GLU A 348 26.45 -16.83 6.65
CA GLU A 348 25.88 -17.56 5.51
C GLU A 348 24.56 -16.98 5.02
N ILE A 349 23.76 -16.40 5.92
CA ILE A 349 22.47 -15.83 5.53
C ILE A 349 22.57 -14.42 4.97
N PHE A 350 23.67 -13.71 5.19
CA PHE A 350 23.85 -12.39 4.58
C PHE A 350 24.09 -12.53 3.08
N THR A 351 23.47 -11.63 2.32
CA THR A 351 23.82 -11.42 0.92
C THR A 351 24.95 -10.38 0.82
N GLY A 352 25.43 -10.09 -0.39
CA GLY A 352 26.35 -8.98 -0.61
C GLY A 352 25.72 -7.65 -0.22
N LEU A 353 26.29 -6.98 0.78
CA LEU A 353 25.90 -5.65 1.23
C LEU A 353 27.10 -4.73 1.14
N TYR A 354 27.04 -3.73 0.29
CA TYR A 354 28.17 -2.88 -0.08
C TYR A 354 27.95 -1.45 0.36
N SER A 355 29.03 -0.83 0.91
CA SER A 355 29.03 0.57 1.32
C SER A 355 29.27 1.47 0.12
N LEU A 356 28.56 2.59 0.09
CA LEU A 356 28.81 3.70 -0.85
C LEU A 356 29.53 4.88 -0.15
N ASP A 357 30.40 4.57 0.81
CA ASP A 357 31.19 5.57 1.54
C ASP A 357 32.02 6.43 0.56
N PHE A 358 32.36 7.65 0.99
CA PHE A 358 33.06 8.60 0.15
C PHE A 358 34.57 8.38 0.21
N ASP A 359 35.00 7.19 -0.20
CA ASP A 359 36.38 6.71 -0.25
C ASP A 359 36.63 5.89 -1.54
N GLU A 360 37.85 5.39 -1.73
CA GLU A 360 38.22 4.60 -2.92
C GLU A 360 37.41 3.31 -3.05
N HIS A 361 37.10 2.65 -1.93
CA HIS A 361 36.28 1.44 -1.94
C HIS A 361 34.85 1.74 -2.35
N GLY A 362 34.22 2.75 -1.76
CA GLY A 362 32.87 3.18 -2.13
C GLY A 362 32.77 3.70 -3.56
N ASN A 363 33.85 4.31 -4.10
CA ASN A 363 33.92 4.68 -5.52
C ASN A 363 33.89 3.44 -6.42
N ALA A 364 34.68 2.40 -6.09
CA ALA A 364 34.68 1.14 -6.84
C ALA A 364 33.31 0.43 -6.78
N ILE A 365 32.63 0.49 -5.63
CA ILE A 365 31.26 -0.08 -5.48
C ILE A 365 30.25 0.72 -6.31
N ALA A 366 30.34 2.05 -6.35
CA ALA A 366 29.47 2.88 -7.18
C ALA A 366 29.63 2.53 -8.66
N GLU A 367 30.88 2.41 -9.16
CA GLU A 367 31.15 1.97 -10.54
C GLU A 367 30.62 0.56 -10.83
N MET A 368 30.71 -0.34 -9.86
CA MET A 368 30.16 -1.69 -9.99
C MET A 368 28.63 -1.64 -10.14
N GLY A 369 27.95 -0.80 -9.38
CA GLY A 369 26.48 -0.58 -9.48
C GLY A 369 26.09 0.05 -10.81
N ILE A 370 26.83 1.01 -11.31
CA ILE A 370 26.61 1.69 -12.61
C ILE A 370 26.79 0.69 -13.75
N SER A 371 27.85 -0.13 -13.70
CA SER A 371 28.20 -1.07 -14.77
C SER A 371 27.26 -2.29 -14.85
N ASN A 372 26.70 -2.72 -13.71
CA ASN A 372 25.84 -3.91 -13.61
C ASN A 372 24.56 -3.66 -12.79
N PRO A 373 23.72 -2.66 -13.14
CA PRO A 373 22.62 -2.23 -12.29
C PRO A 373 21.54 -3.31 -12.09
N GLN A 374 21.38 -4.26 -13.01
CA GLN A 374 20.40 -5.35 -12.90
C GLN A 374 20.77 -6.39 -11.81
N ARG A 375 22.03 -6.42 -11.39
CA ARG A 375 22.52 -7.33 -10.35
C ARG A 375 22.17 -6.86 -8.94
N PHE A 376 21.80 -5.60 -8.76
CA PHE A 376 21.74 -4.98 -7.46
C PHE A 376 20.34 -4.39 -7.14
N VAL A 377 20.17 -4.09 -5.87
CA VAL A 377 19.12 -3.23 -5.31
C VAL A 377 19.82 -2.12 -4.54
N LEU A 378 19.45 -0.88 -4.77
CA LEU A 378 19.96 0.27 -4.04
C LEU A 378 18.95 0.70 -2.98
N LYS A 379 19.34 0.68 -1.71
CA LYS A 379 18.46 0.91 -0.56
C LYS A 379 18.85 2.18 0.20
N PRO A 380 17.92 3.13 0.45
CA PRO A 380 18.17 4.29 1.29
C PRO A 380 18.12 3.93 2.78
N GLN A 381 18.56 4.85 3.65
CA GLN A 381 18.38 4.76 5.10
C GLN A 381 16.93 5.11 5.48
N ARG A 382 15.98 4.33 4.99
CA ARG A 382 14.54 4.50 5.25
C ARG A 382 13.93 3.14 5.57
N GLU A 383 12.97 3.15 6.47
CA GLU A 383 12.08 2.04 6.76
C GLU A 383 10.75 2.24 6.02
N GLY A 384 9.86 1.25 6.06
CA GLY A 384 8.51 1.37 5.49
C GLY A 384 8.33 0.76 4.09
N GLY A 385 9.41 0.35 3.41
CA GLY A 385 9.38 -0.24 2.07
C GLY A 385 9.22 0.80 0.95
N CYS A 386 9.24 0.32 -0.31
CA CYS A 386 8.95 1.12 -1.50
C CYS A 386 9.92 2.29 -1.80
N ASN A 387 11.09 2.32 -1.17
CA ASN A 387 12.10 3.37 -1.37
C ASN A 387 13.35 2.86 -2.13
N ASN A 388 13.34 1.60 -2.56
CA ASN A 388 14.50 0.99 -3.22
C ASN A 388 14.53 1.33 -4.71
N LEU A 389 15.72 1.43 -5.29
CA LEU A 389 15.91 1.60 -6.72
C LEU A 389 16.40 0.30 -7.36
N TYR A 390 16.00 0.08 -8.63
CA TYR A 390 16.28 -1.13 -9.39
C TYR A 390 16.70 -0.81 -10.82
N GLY A 391 17.49 -1.68 -11.43
CA GLY A 391 17.83 -1.59 -12.85
C GLY A 391 18.44 -0.26 -13.25
N THR A 392 17.92 0.35 -14.30
CA THR A 392 18.39 1.65 -14.82
C THR A 392 18.35 2.77 -13.82
N ASP A 393 17.38 2.76 -12.88
CA ASP A 393 17.27 3.83 -11.86
C ASP A 393 18.48 3.82 -10.91
N ILE A 394 19.07 2.64 -10.64
CA ILE A 394 20.35 2.55 -9.89
C ILE A 394 21.46 3.28 -10.63
N LYS A 395 21.59 3.01 -11.94
CA LYS A 395 22.62 3.64 -12.77
C LYS A 395 22.45 5.16 -12.76
N ASN A 396 21.26 5.65 -13.11
CA ASN A 396 20.97 7.07 -13.20
C ASN A 396 21.25 7.79 -11.87
N PHE A 397 20.75 7.21 -10.77
CA PHE A 397 20.99 7.78 -9.44
C PHE A 397 22.47 7.80 -9.07
N LEU A 398 23.21 6.68 -9.23
CA LEU A 398 24.63 6.63 -8.87
C LEU A 398 25.49 7.55 -9.73
N GLU A 399 25.15 7.74 -11.00
CA GLU A 399 25.81 8.72 -11.87
C GLU A 399 25.56 10.15 -11.39
N SER A 400 24.33 10.49 -10.98
CA SER A 400 23.97 11.84 -10.49
C SER A 400 24.65 12.20 -9.18
N VAL A 401 24.82 11.23 -8.26
CA VAL A 401 25.44 11.46 -6.93
C VAL A 401 26.89 11.02 -6.83
N LYS A 402 27.56 10.67 -7.95
CA LYS A 402 28.90 10.08 -7.98
C LYS A 402 29.93 10.91 -7.21
N SER A 403 29.89 12.23 -7.37
CA SER A 403 30.77 13.18 -6.71
C SER A 403 30.18 13.80 -5.43
N GLU A 404 29.02 13.36 -4.98
CA GLU A 404 28.33 13.91 -3.83
C GLU A 404 28.40 12.98 -2.61
N ARG A 405 28.50 13.57 -1.42
CA ARG A 405 28.45 12.83 -0.16
C ARG A 405 27.06 12.21 0.11
N ALA A 406 26.02 12.69 -0.54
CA ALA A 406 24.65 12.18 -0.41
C ALA A 406 24.54 10.66 -0.63
N ARG A 407 25.41 10.08 -1.46
CA ARG A 407 25.43 8.62 -1.71
C ARG A 407 25.71 7.78 -0.45
N VAL A 408 26.34 8.36 0.59
CA VAL A 408 26.62 7.65 1.86
C VAL A 408 25.34 7.23 2.58
N ALA A 409 24.22 7.94 2.34
CA ALA A 409 22.90 7.58 2.86
C ALA A 409 22.29 6.34 2.18
N TRP A 410 23.01 5.68 1.27
CA TRP A 410 22.52 4.52 0.52
C TRP A 410 23.46 3.33 0.69
N ILE A 411 22.91 2.13 0.54
CA ILE A 411 23.69 0.90 0.45
C ILE A 411 23.33 0.16 -0.85
N LEU A 412 24.32 -0.50 -1.43
CA LEU A 412 24.09 -1.40 -2.56
C LEU A 412 23.99 -2.83 -2.03
N MET A 413 23.01 -3.59 -2.48
CA MET A 413 22.75 -4.97 -2.06
C MET A 413 22.64 -5.88 -3.29
N ASP A 414 23.21 -7.08 -3.24
CA ASP A 414 22.99 -8.08 -4.29
C ASP A 414 21.49 -8.38 -4.41
N ARG A 415 20.96 -8.38 -5.62
CA ARG A 415 19.56 -8.73 -5.90
C ARG A 415 19.32 -10.22 -5.67
N LEU A 416 18.27 -10.54 -4.94
CA LEU A 416 17.83 -11.92 -4.73
C LEU A 416 16.85 -12.33 -5.84
N TYR A 417 16.91 -13.59 -6.23
CA TYR A 417 16.07 -14.17 -7.28
C TYR A 417 15.24 -15.32 -6.68
N PRO A 418 14.11 -15.00 -6.03
CA PRO A 418 13.28 -16.02 -5.39
C PRO A 418 12.58 -16.91 -6.42
N PRO A 419 12.33 -18.18 -6.06
CA PRO A 419 11.55 -19.08 -6.91
C PRO A 419 10.12 -18.57 -7.06
N VAL A 420 9.58 -18.72 -8.27
CA VAL A 420 8.22 -18.29 -8.62
C VAL A 420 7.25 -19.44 -8.37
N HIS A 421 6.03 -19.12 -7.92
CA HIS A 421 4.90 -20.04 -7.86
C HIS A 421 3.63 -19.35 -8.39
N LYS A 422 2.66 -20.11 -8.86
CA LYS A 422 1.38 -19.60 -9.36
C LYS A 422 0.34 -19.61 -8.25
N ASN A 423 -0.51 -18.57 -8.20
CA ASN A 423 -1.61 -18.49 -7.25
C ASN A 423 -2.65 -17.45 -7.73
N TYR A 424 -3.85 -17.49 -7.17
CA TYR A 424 -4.86 -16.44 -7.36
C TYR A 424 -4.64 -15.31 -6.35
N VAL A 425 -4.76 -14.07 -6.80
CA VAL A 425 -4.62 -12.86 -5.97
C VAL A 425 -5.96 -12.16 -5.88
N VAL A 426 -6.48 -12.01 -4.67
CA VAL A 426 -7.75 -11.36 -4.40
C VAL A 426 -7.49 -10.01 -3.74
N LYS A 427 -7.99 -8.93 -4.36
CA LYS A 427 -7.84 -7.54 -3.90
C LYS A 427 -9.22 -6.90 -3.68
N PRO A 428 -9.39 -5.99 -2.71
CA PRO A 428 -10.63 -5.23 -2.54
C PRO A 428 -10.84 -4.27 -3.72
N GLY A 429 -12.10 -4.08 -4.13
CA GLY A 429 -12.47 -3.14 -5.19
C GLY A 429 -12.11 -3.56 -6.63
N SER A 430 -11.48 -4.72 -6.82
CA SER A 430 -11.23 -5.27 -8.16
C SER A 430 -12.27 -6.32 -8.52
N ASP A 431 -12.56 -6.45 -9.83
CA ASP A 431 -13.28 -7.60 -10.34
C ASP A 431 -12.54 -8.89 -9.99
N VAL A 432 -13.29 -9.99 -9.89
CA VAL A 432 -12.71 -11.30 -9.57
C VAL A 432 -11.77 -11.72 -10.71
N ASP A 433 -10.47 -11.64 -10.46
CA ASP A 433 -9.47 -12.12 -11.41
C ASP A 433 -9.32 -13.63 -11.26
N LEU A 434 -9.84 -14.36 -12.23
CA LEU A 434 -9.84 -15.82 -12.28
C LEU A 434 -8.57 -16.40 -12.92
N GLU A 435 -7.58 -15.57 -13.20
CA GLU A 435 -6.29 -16.01 -13.72
C GLU A 435 -5.25 -16.14 -12.60
N THR A 436 -4.46 -17.20 -12.68
CA THR A 436 -3.31 -17.34 -11.79
C THR A 436 -2.22 -16.36 -12.13
N LYS A 437 -1.62 -15.76 -11.10
CA LYS A 437 -0.46 -14.86 -11.24
C LYS A 437 0.83 -15.55 -10.77
N GLU A 438 1.94 -15.15 -11.35
CA GLU A 438 3.27 -15.53 -10.90
C GLU A 438 3.66 -14.71 -9.68
N LEU A 439 3.93 -15.40 -8.57
CA LEU A 439 4.18 -14.81 -7.26
C LEU A 439 5.52 -15.24 -6.70
N VAL A 440 6.11 -14.38 -5.88
CA VAL A 440 7.28 -14.66 -5.05
C VAL A 440 6.96 -14.37 -3.59
N SER A 441 7.62 -15.09 -2.67
CA SER A 441 7.33 -14.98 -1.25
C SER A 441 8.54 -14.54 -0.44
N GLU A 442 8.30 -13.74 0.58
CA GLU A 442 9.25 -13.27 1.59
C GLU A 442 8.77 -13.73 2.95
N LEU A 443 9.60 -14.50 3.65
CA LEU A 443 9.30 -15.04 4.98
C LEU A 443 9.88 -14.11 6.06
N GLY A 444 9.03 -13.62 6.97
CA GLY A 444 9.44 -12.88 8.15
C GLY A 444 9.31 -13.74 9.41
N ILE A 445 10.38 -13.88 10.17
CA ILE A 445 10.38 -14.57 11.45
C ILE A 445 10.44 -13.54 12.57
N PHE A 446 9.49 -13.61 13.51
CA PHE A 446 9.46 -12.73 14.68
C PHE A 446 10.37 -13.21 15.78
N GLY A 447 10.97 -12.25 16.49
CA GLY A 447 11.74 -12.45 17.69
C GLY A 447 11.35 -11.48 18.80
N VAL A 448 11.39 -11.95 20.04
CA VAL A 448 11.19 -11.14 21.25
C VAL A 448 12.43 -11.27 22.13
N ILE A 449 13.01 -10.14 22.49
CA ILE A 449 14.15 -10.09 23.40
C ILE A 449 13.95 -8.99 24.45
N ILE A 450 14.23 -9.31 25.70
CA ILE A 450 14.23 -8.37 26.82
C ILE A 450 15.56 -8.50 27.56
N GLY A 451 16.23 -7.39 27.78
CA GLY A 451 17.51 -7.39 28.50
C GLY A 451 18.08 -5.99 28.64
N ASP A 452 19.21 -5.93 29.30
CA ASP A 452 20.07 -4.76 29.44
C ASP A 452 21.46 -5.03 28.82
N ASP A 453 22.40 -4.11 28.98
CA ASP A 453 23.76 -4.21 28.42
C ASP A 453 24.55 -5.44 28.97
N LYS A 454 24.14 -6.02 30.09
CA LYS A 454 24.84 -7.12 30.78
C LYS A 454 24.11 -8.44 30.63
N ASN A 455 22.78 -8.45 30.71
CA ASN A 455 21.97 -9.64 30.84
C ASN A 455 20.80 -9.66 29.89
N ILE A 456 20.60 -10.79 29.23
CA ILE A 456 19.39 -11.10 28.47
C ILE A 456 18.45 -11.87 29.40
N ILE A 457 17.27 -11.32 29.65
CA ILE A 457 16.24 -11.90 30.53
C ILE A 457 15.34 -12.86 29.72
N ILE A 458 14.95 -12.47 28.55
CA ILE A 458 14.11 -13.25 27.63
C ILE A 458 14.69 -13.17 26.23
N ASN A 459 14.73 -14.32 25.54
CA ASN A 459 15.06 -14.41 24.12
C ASN A 459 14.26 -15.55 23.49
N LYS A 460 13.28 -15.22 22.66
CA LYS A 460 12.33 -16.18 22.07
C LYS A 460 12.13 -15.91 20.59
N GLN A 461 11.90 -16.97 19.83
CA GLN A 461 11.30 -16.91 18.50
C GLN A 461 9.78 -16.73 18.65
N GLY A 462 9.14 -15.88 17.85
CA GLY A 462 7.79 -15.39 18.07
C GLY A 462 6.77 -15.69 16.97
N GLY A 463 6.95 -16.74 16.17
CA GLY A 463 6.06 -17.01 15.04
C GLY A 463 6.53 -16.35 13.74
N HIS A 464 5.67 -16.27 12.74
CA HIS A 464 6.08 -15.87 11.40
C HIS A 464 5.00 -15.09 10.62
N MET A 465 5.41 -14.47 9.53
CA MET A 465 4.54 -14.03 8.44
C MET A 465 5.13 -14.48 7.09
N LEU A 466 4.30 -14.74 6.10
CA LEU A 466 4.73 -14.96 4.72
C LEU A 466 4.06 -13.90 3.85
N ARG A 467 4.86 -12.96 3.36
CA ARG A 467 4.43 -11.89 2.48
C ARG A 467 4.67 -12.30 1.04
N THR A 468 3.59 -12.33 0.26
CA THR A 468 3.64 -12.73 -1.16
C THR A 468 3.37 -11.52 -2.04
N LYS A 469 4.10 -11.39 -3.15
CA LYS A 469 3.98 -10.31 -4.12
C LYS A 469 4.05 -10.85 -5.54
N LEU A 470 3.60 -10.06 -6.53
CA LEU A 470 3.76 -10.41 -7.94
C LEU A 470 5.24 -10.53 -8.29
N ALA A 471 5.60 -11.51 -9.11
CA ALA A 471 6.99 -11.73 -9.52
C ALA A 471 7.57 -10.57 -10.34
N ILE A 472 6.71 -9.80 -10.99
CA ILE A 472 7.07 -8.58 -11.74
C ILE A 472 7.25 -7.36 -10.84
N ASP A 473 6.69 -7.36 -9.61
CA ASP A 473 6.79 -6.24 -8.70
C ASP A 473 8.15 -6.25 -8.00
N ASN A 474 8.88 -5.17 -8.11
CA ASN A 474 10.15 -5.03 -7.42
C ASN A 474 9.96 -4.85 -5.91
N GLU A 475 8.83 -4.27 -5.47
CA GLU A 475 8.55 -3.94 -4.08
C GLU A 475 7.09 -4.20 -3.68
N GLY A 476 6.85 -4.25 -2.36
CA GLY A 476 5.52 -4.46 -1.80
C GLY A 476 5.10 -5.93 -1.72
N GLY A 477 4.07 -6.21 -0.98
CA GLY A 477 3.43 -7.53 -0.89
C GLY A 477 2.00 -7.48 -1.42
N VAL A 478 1.34 -8.63 -1.57
CA VAL A 478 -0.07 -8.69 -1.96
C VAL A 478 -0.94 -7.84 -1.02
N ALA A 479 -0.63 -7.83 0.26
CA ALA A 479 -1.33 -7.03 1.27
C ALA A 479 -0.97 -5.53 1.28
N THR A 480 0.19 -5.18 0.70
CA THR A 480 0.64 -3.79 0.57
C THR A 480 0.51 -3.28 -0.87
N GLY A 481 -0.14 -4.06 -1.74
CA GLY A 481 -0.14 -3.93 -3.18
C GLY A 481 -0.16 -2.49 -3.66
N ARG A 482 0.92 -2.08 -4.34
CA ARG A 482 0.85 -1.00 -5.30
C ARG A 482 0.01 -1.53 -6.47
N ALA A 483 -1.05 -0.85 -6.79
CA ALA A 483 -1.62 -0.96 -8.12
C ALA A 483 -0.49 -0.53 -9.07
N VAL A 484 -0.04 -1.43 -9.93
CA VAL A 484 0.67 -1.01 -11.15
C VAL A 484 -0.32 -0.07 -11.83
N PRO A 485 0.07 1.16 -12.18
CA PRO A 485 -0.85 2.02 -12.89
C PRO A 485 -1.38 1.24 -14.10
N ASP A 486 -2.69 1.31 -14.34
CA ASP A 486 -3.38 0.69 -15.47
C ASP A 486 -2.95 1.37 -16.79
N VAL A 487 -1.64 1.35 -17.05
CA VAL A 487 -0.97 2.06 -18.14
C VAL A 487 0.04 1.16 -18.81
N ILE A 488 0.00 1.12 -20.12
CA ILE A 488 1.09 0.57 -20.93
C ILE A 488 1.96 1.73 -21.39
N HIS A 489 3.22 1.76 -20.98
CA HIS A 489 4.22 2.71 -21.45
C HIS A 489 5.01 2.09 -22.60
N ALA A 490 4.96 2.72 -23.76
CA ALA A 490 5.68 2.31 -24.97
C ALA A 490 6.72 3.38 -25.33
N VAL A 491 7.93 2.95 -25.60
CA VAL A 491 9.03 3.81 -26.05
C VAL A 491 9.45 3.39 -27.46
N ALA A 492 9.58 4.33 -28.38
CA ALA A 492 10.04 4.03 -29.73
C ALA A 492 11.50 3.56 -29.71
N LYS A 493 11.85 2.65 -30.61
CA LYS A 493 13.24 2.11 -30.75
C LYS A 493 14.26 3.11 -31.30
N TYR A 494 13.80 4.25 -31.77
CA TYR A 494 14.62 5.33 -32.36
C TYR A 494 14.29 6.67 -31.71
N GLU A 495 15.32 7.47 -31.53
CA GLU A 495 15.25 8.82 -30.97
C GLU A 495 15.20 9.84 -32.11
N VAL A 496 14.51 10.95 -31.89
CA VAL A 496 14.51 12.12 -32.77
C VAL A 496 14.98 13.31 -31.95
N GLU A 497 15.98 14.02 -32.44
CA GLU A 497 16.61 15.16 -31.74
C GLU A 497 17.17 14.78 -30.36
N HIS A 498 17.68 13.55 -30.19
CA HIS A 498 18.19 12.99 -28.93
C HIS A 498 17.12 12.77 -27.84
N GLU A 499 15.84 12.79 -28.17
CA GLU A 499 14.77 12.50 -27.23
C GLU A 499 13.95 11.27 -27.67
N PRO A 500 13.58 10.38 -26.72
CA PRO A 500 12.72 9.25 -27.02
C PRO A 500 11.27 9.71 -27.29
N ARG A 501 10.61 9.04 -28.21
CA ARG A 501 9.16 9.15 -28.38
C ARG A 501 8.50 8.18 -27.43
N GLU A 502 7.64 8.71 -26.58
CA GLU A 502 6.99 7.93 -25.52
C GLU A 502 5.48 8.04 -25.62
N ILE A 503 4.80 6.93 -25.33
CA ILE A 503 3.34 6.85 -25.42
C ILE A 503 2.83 6.13 -24.17
N PHE A 504 1.89 6.74 -23.48
CA PHE A 504 1.18 6.18 -22.36
C PHE A 504 -0.25 5.82 -22.78
N PHE A 505 -0.57 4.51 -22.74
CA PHE A 505 -1.90 3.99 -23.00
C PHE A 505 -2.58 3.70 -21.67
N PHE A 506 -3.62 4.46 -21.37
CA PHE A 506 -4.39 4.26 -20.15
C PHE A 506 -5.50 3.24 -20.40
N ARG A 507 -5.73 2.34 -19.45
CA ARG A 507 -6.76 1.29 -19.49
C ARG A 507 -8.14 1.84 -19.86
N GLU A 508 -8.38 3.07 -19.51
CA GLU A 508 -9.66 3.74 -19.70
C GLU A 508 -9.86 4.32 -21.11
N GLY A 509 -8.92 4.07 -22.01
CA GLY A 509 -8.97 4.45 -23.41
C GLY A 509 -8.38 5.81 -23.76
N SER A 510 -7.73 6.49 -22.82
CA SER A 510 -6.96 7.71 -23.09
C SER A 510 -5.53 7.37 -23.53
N ILE A 511 -4.95 8.18 -24.41
CA ILE A 511 -3.57 8.01 -24.89
C ILE A 511 -2.87 9.36 -24.75
N VAL A 512 -1.68 9.37 -24.14
CA VAL A 512 -0.83 10.55 -24.06
C VAL A 512 0.50 10.28 -24.76
N MET A 513 0.87 11.17 -25.67
CA MET A 513 2.03 11.04 -26.54
C MET A 513 3.04 12.16 -26.23
N TRP A 514 4.31 11.80 -26.08
CA TRP A 514 5.41 12.72 -25.84
C TRP A 514 6.36 12.71 -27.05
N ASN A 515 6.73 13.89 -27.53
CA ASN A 515 7.65 14.04 -28.68
C ASN A 515 7.20 13.30 -29.95
N VAL A 516 5.88 13.24 -30.20
CA VAL A 516 5.29 12.56 -31.38
C VAL A 516 4.70 13.62 -32.29
N SER A 517 5.06 13.62 -33.58
CA SER A 517 4.50 14.57 -34.55
C SER A 517 3.05 14.25 -34.90
N ASP A 518 2.29 15.24 -35.40
CA ASP A 518 0.89 15.08 -35.77
C ASP A 518 0.67 13.97 -36.82
N LEU A 519 1.60 13.82 -37.77
CA LEU A 519 1.54 12.78 -38.78
C LEU A 519 1.70 11.37 -38.16
N GLU A 520 2.57 11.24 -37.19
CA GLU A 520 2.83 9.96 -36.54
C GLU A 520 1.71 9.60 -35.57
N SER A 521 1.16 10.60 -34.85
CA SER A 521 0.00 10.41 -33.98
C SER A 521 -1.21 9.95 -34.81
N GLY A 522 -1.45 10.55 -35.98
CA GLY A 522 -2.49 10.12 -36.90
C GLY A 522 -2.31 8.69 -37.39
N ASN A 523 -1.09 8.29 -37.77
CA ASN A 523 -0.79 6.93 -38.20
C ASN A 523 -0.98 5.91 -37.06
N LEU A 524 -0.57 6.28 -35.85
CA LEU A 524 -0.74 5.45 -34.68
C LEU A 524 -2.22 5.25 -34.33
N LEU A 525 -3.00 6.33 -34.29
CA LEU A 525 -4.44 6.27 -34.04
C LEU A 525 -5.16 5.44 -35.10
N GLN A 526 -4.77 5.55 -36.38
CA GLN A 526 -5.31 4.72 -37.45
C GLN A 526 -4.96 3.23 -37.26
N PHE A 527 -3.76 2.92 -36.78
CA PHE A 527 -3.37 1.56 -36.43
C PHE A 527 -4.20 1.00 -35.28
N LEU A 528 -4.42 1.81 -34.23
CA LEU A 528 -5.16 1.43 -33.03
C LEU A 528 -6.66 1.21 -33.28
N LYS A 529 -7.27 1.89 -34.29
CA LYS A 529 -8.69 1.68 -34.70
C LYS A 529 -9.05 0.21 -34.90
N ARG A 530 -8.09 -0.66 -35.18
CA ARG A 530 -8.31 -2.11 -35.33
C ARG A 530 -8.55 -2.86 -34.01
N TYR A 531 -8.16 -2.25 -32.91
CA TYR A 531 -8.19 -2.85 -31.56
C TYR A 531 -9.18 -2.14 -30.63
N GLU A 532 -9.72 -1.00 -31.07
CA GLU A 532 -10.67 -0.20 -30.29
C GLU A 532 -12.04 -0.86 -30.25
N GLN A 533 -12.68 -0.80 -29.09
CA GLN A 533 -14.08 -1.18 -28.87
C GLN A 533 -14.85 0.03 -28.35
N ASN A 534 -16.06 0.27 -28.90
CA ASN A 534 -16.92 1.40 -28.51
C ASN A 534 -16.25 2.78 -28.69
N CYS A 535 -15.63 3.02 -29.85
CA CYS A 535 -14.92 4.26 -30.16
C CYS A 535 -15.81 5.50 -30.02
N TYR A 536 -15.20 6.61 -29.61
CA TYR A 536 -15.82 7.93 -29.67
C TYR A 536 -15.90 8.44 -31.10
N THR A 537 -16.82 9.38 -31.36
CA THR A 537 -16.92 10.04 -32.68
C THR A 537 -15.71 10.93 -32.90
N GLU A 538 -15.29 11.09 -34.16
CA GLU A 538 -14.15 11.94 -34.53
C GLU A 538 -14.32 13.38 -34.01
N GLU A 539 -15.55 13.89 -34.02
CA GLU A 539 -15.88 15.23 -33.52
C GLU A 539 -15.53 15.37 -32.02
N VAL A 540 -15.87 14.37 -31.17
CA VAL A 540 -15.56 14.37 -29.75
C VAL A 540 -14.05 14.24 -29.53
N ILE A 541 -13.38 13.40 -30.30
CA ILE A 541 -11.93 13.25 -30.22
C ILE A 541 -11.21 14.56 -30.48
N HIS A 542 -11.60 15.27 -31.57
CA HIS A 542 -10.99 16.56 -31.90
C HIS A 542 -11.27 17.66 -30.87
N THR A 543 -12.48 17.68 -30.30
CA THR A 543 -12.87 18.71 -29.33
C THR A 543 -12.18 18.54 -27.99
N GLU A 544 -11.95 17.30 -27.57
CA GLU A 544 -11.42 16.97 -26.23
C GLU A 544 -9.92 16.58 -26.24
N THR A 545 -9.21 16.84 -27.36
CA THR A 545 -7.75 16.66 -27.42
C THR A 545 -7.05 17.85 -26.77
N GLU A 546 -6.15 17.58 -25.84
CA GLU A 546 -5.33 18.59 -25.14
C GLU A 546 -3.88 18.55 -25.60
N PHE A 547 -3.29 19.73 -25.80
CA PHE A 547 -1.89 19.92 -26.16
C PHE A 547 -1.19 20.77 -25.11
N MET A 548 0.01 20.35 -24.69
CA MET A 548 0.87 21.13 -23.79
C MET A 548 2.31 21.13 -24.30
N ASN A 549 2.96 22.28 -24.20
CA ASN A 549 4.39 22.37 -24.47
C ASN A 549 5.17 21.85 -23.27
N TYR A 550 6.37 21.33 -23.51
CA TYR A 550 7.27 20.96 -22.44
C TYR A 550 8.71 21.41 -22.72
N THR A 551 9.44 21.72 -21.65
CA THR A 551 10.85 22.10 -21.67
C THR A 551 11.55 21.49 -20.47
N TYR A 552 12.89 21.47 -20.47
CA TYR A 552 13.68 21.01 -19.34
C TYR A 552 14.11 22.20 -18.48
N ALA A 553 14.06 22.01 -17.15
CA ALA A 553 14.52 23.00 -16.19
C ALA A 553 16.06 23.06 -16.15
N ASP A 554 16.60 24.21 -15.75
CA ASP A 554 18.02 24.32 -15.36
C ASP A 554 18.33 23.38 -14.19
N SER A 555 19.58 22.88 -14.12
CA SER A 555 20.00 21.89 -13.12
C SER A 555 19.60 22.27 -11.68
N GLY A 556 19.08 21.30 -10.94
CA GLY A 556 18.70 21.39 -9.52
C GLY A 556 17.25 21.80 -9.23
N LYS A 557 16.40 22.00 -10.24
CA LYS A 557 14.97 22.28 -10.05
C LYS A 557 14.14 21.01 -10.28
N ARG A 558 13.06 20.85 -9.50
CA ARG A 558 12.09 19.75 -9.66
C ARG A 558 11.14 20.02 -10.83
N SER A 559 10.56 18.96 -11.37
CA SER A 559 9.49 19.07 -12.38
C SER A 559 8.29 19.83 -11.81
N HIS A 560 7.73 20.76 -12.58
CA HIS A 560 6.60 21.59 -12.16
C HIS A 560 5.86 22.16 -13.38
N LEU A 561 4.69 22.72 -13.14
CA LEU A 561 3.93 23.45 -14.15
C LEU A 561 4.20 24.96 -14.01
N LYS A 562 4.46 25.64 -15.13
CA LYS A 562 4.66 27.08 -15.16
C LYS A 562 3.96 27.72 -16.36
N ASP A 563 3.07 28.66 -16.09
CA ASP A 563 2.32 29.43 -17.12
C ASP A 563 1.58 28.57 -18.18
N GLY A 564 1.26 27.31 -17.84
CA GLY A 564 0.62 26.37 -18.74
C GLY A 564 1.57 25.42 -19.47
N ASP A 565 2.87 25.59 -19.34
CA ASP A 565 3.89 24.73 -19.93
C ASP A 565 4.44 23.74 -18.87
N ILE A 566 4.79 22.54 -19.32
CA ILE A 566 5.41 21.51 -18.49
C ILE A 566 6.91 21.78 -18.43
N ILE A 567 7.43 21.94 -17.21
CA ILE A 567 8.88 22.06 -16.96
C ILE A 567 9.35 20.75 -16.31
N LEU A 568 10.08 19.94 -17.06
CA LEU A 568 10.68 18.69 -16.56
C LEU A 568 12.02 18.98 -15.90
N ALA A 569 12.32 18.31 -14.79
CA ALA A 569 13.65 18.37 -14.17
C ALA A 569 14.72 17.83 -15.12
N GLU A 570 15.96 18.33 -15.04
CA GLU A 570 17.08 17.73 -15.75
C GLU A 570 17.27 16.28 -15.26
N GLY A 571 17.17 15.29 -16.17
CA GLY A 571 17.16 13.86 -15.82
C GLY A 571 15.83 13.35 -15.23
N ALA A 572 14.71 14.09 -15.45
CA ALA A 572 13.37 13.64 -15.06
C ALA A 572 13.10 12.23 -15.59
N GLY A 573 12.76 11.33 -14.66
CA GLY A 573 12.45 9.94 -14.99
C GLY A 573 11.07 9.77 -15.63
N ASN A 574 10.80 8.55 -16.10
CA ASN A 574 9.50 8.18 -16.68
C ASN A 574 8.30 8.47 -15.76
N LEU A 575 8.55 8.63 -14.45
CA LEU A 575 7.51 8.87 -13.46
C LEU A 575 6.97 10.29 -13.48
N ASP A 576 7.80 11.29 -13.76
CA ASP A 576 7.34 12.68 -13.91
C ASP A 576 6.47 12.80 -15.15
N LYS A 577 6.92 12.26 -16.29
CA LYS A 577 6.12 12.19 -17.52
C LYS A 577 4.82 11.42 -17.33
N TYR A 578 4.87 10.30 -16.59
CA TYR A 578 3.67 9.55 -16.22
C TYR A 578 2.69 10.41 -15.40
N THR A 579 3.20 11.18 -14.44
CA THR A 579 2.36 12.04 -13.57
C THR A 579 1.63 13.11 -14.37
N PHE A 580 2.33 13.79 -15.29
CA PHE A 580 1.69 14.71 -16.22
C PHE A 580 0.66 14.00 -17.12
N SER A 581 1.05 12.86 -17.69
CA SER A 581 0.19 12.08 -18.59
C SER A 581 -1.09 11.61 -17.90
N ASN A 582 -1.00 11.19 -16.63
CA ASN A 582 -2.15 10.71 -15.87
C ASN A 582 -3.16 11.83 -15.62
N ALA A 583 -2.71 13.00 -15.17
CA ALA A 583 -3.61 14.13 -14.93
C ALA A 583 -4.22 14.67 -16.25
N MET A 584 -3.46 14.70 -17.35
CA MET A 584 -3.98 15.05 -18.68
C MET A 584 -5.04 14.05 -19.16
N ALA A 585 -4.79 12.76 -19.03
CA ALA A 585 -5.75 11.71 -19.39
C ALA A 585 -7.06 11.84 -18.61
N GLN A 586 -6.99 12.19 -17.33
CA GLN A 586 -8.19 12.44 -16.53
C GLN A 586 -8.93 13.71 -16.95
N SER A 587 -8.23 14.79 -17.32
CA SER A 587 -8.85 16.02 -17.84
C SER A 587 -9.62 15.75 -19.13
N VAL A 588 -9.01 15.06 -20.09
CA VAL A 588 -9.65 14.68 -21.37
C VAL A 588 -10.88 13.80 -21.12
N LYS A 589 -10.78 12.82 -20.25
CA LYS A 589 -11.89 11.93 -19.88
C LYS A 589 -13.06 12.70 -19.26
N LEU A 590 -12.75 13.63 -18.37
CA LEU A 590 -13.76 14.51 -17.77
C LEU A 590 -14.46 15.38 -18.84
N GLY A 591 -13.72 15.93 -19.80
CA GLY A 591 -14.26 16.67 -20.94
C GLY A 591 -15.24 15.84 -21.76
N ILE A 592 -14.89 14.59 -22.06
CA ILE A 592 -15.79 13.66 -22.79
C ILE A 592 -17.11 13.46 -22.02
N TRP A 593 -17.07 13.34 -20.70
CA TRP A 593 -18.29 13.19 -19.89
C TRP A 593 -19.10 14.48 -19.79
N GLU A 594 -18.44 15.63 -19.71
CA GLU A 594 -19.08 16.95 -19.79
C GLU A 594 -19.81 17.10 -21.13
N ALA A 595 -19.19 16.74 -22.26
CA ALA A 595 -19.81 16.75 -23.58
C ALA A 595 -21.01 15.77 -23.65
N ALA A 596 -20.90 14.59 -23.05
CA ALA A 596 -22.00 13.63 -22.97
C ALA A 596 -23.18 14.17 -22.14
N LEU A 597 -22.90 14.84 -21.00
CA LEU A 597 -23.92 15.47 -20.17
C LEU A 597 -24.60 16.65 -20.91
N ASN A 598 -23.84 17.47 -21.63
CA ASN A 598 -24.38 18.54 -22.43
C ASN A 598 -25.37 18.00 -23.47
N ARG A 599 -24.97 17.00 -24.25
CA ARG A 599 -25.87 16.33 -25.23
C ARG A 599 -27.13 15.75 -24.58
N TYR A 600 -26.99 15.21 -23.37
CA TYR A 600 -28.14 14.72 -22.59
C TYR A 600 -29.08 15.89 -22.24
N VAL A 601 -28.55 16.99 -21.70
CA VAL A 601 -29.33 18.19 -21.34
C VAL A 601 -30.06 18.74 -22.55
N ASP A 602 -29.39 18.90 -23.69
CA ASP A 602 -29.99 19.37 -24.95
C ASP A 602 -31.14 18.47 -25.39
N SER A 603 -31.00 17.14 -25.17
CA SER A 603 -32.02 16.16 -25.55
C SER A 603 -33.31 16.23 -24.70
N ILE A 604 -33.28 16.92 -23.55
CA ILE A 604 -34.43 17.09 -22.64
C ILE A 604 -34.87 18.55 -22.52
N GLU A 605 -34.19 19.51 -23.15
CA GLU A 605 -34.47 20.96 -23.03
C GLU A 605 -35.91 21.30 -23.44
N PHE A 606 -36.43 20.73 -24.50
CA PHE A 606 -37.80 20.95 -25.00
C PHE A 606 -38.88 20.56 -23.94
N VAL A 607 -38.52 19.66 -23.00
CA VAL A 607 -39.42 19.22 -21.94
C VAL A 607 -39.65 20.33 -20.92
N THR A 608 -38.57 21.07 -20.58
CA THR A 608 -38.66 22.23 -19.70
C THR A 608 -39.49 23.35 -20.29
N GLU A 609 -39.40 23.55 -21.61
CA GLU A 609 -40.25 24.50 -22.35
C GLU A 609 -41.72 24.08 -22.36
N ASP A 610 -42.02 22.81 -22.60
CA ASP A 610 -43.39 22.29 -22.56
C ASP A 610 -44.00 22.40 -21.17
N LEU A 611 -43.24 22.10 -20.10
CA LEU A 611 -43.67 22.28 -18.72
C LEU A 611 -43.96 23.74 -18.39
N LYS A 612 -43.04 24.67 -18.78
CA LYS A 612 -43.19 26.10 -18.57
C LYS A 612 -44.43 26.68 -19.29
N ALA A 613 -44.71 26.16 -20.46
CA ALA A 613 -45.86 26.59 -21.29
C ALA A 613 -47.18 25.88 -20.92
N GLY A 614 -47.17 24.96 -19.92
CA GLY A 614 -48.35 24.16 -19.59
C GLY A 614 -48.82 23.24 -20.69
N ARG A 615 -47.96 22.92 -21.67
CA ARG A 615 -48.32 22.09 -22.82
C ARG A 615 -48.29 20.61 -22.44
N LYS A 616 -48.96 19.82 -23.30
CA LYS A 616 -48.87 18.37 -23.15
C LYS A 616 -47.45 17.89 -23.47
N LEU A 617 -46.84 17.12 -22.58
CA LEU A 617 -45.53 16.56 -22.79
C LEU A 617 -45.48 15.70 -24.05
N ARG A 618 -44.44 15.92 -24.87
CA ARG A 618 -44.19 15.22 -26.12
C ARG A 618 -43.38 13.93 -25.94
N MET A 619 -43.24 13.46 -24.71
CA MET A 619 -42.52 12.20 -24.36
C MET A 619 -43.48 11.14 -23.83
N THR A 620 -43.21 9.91 -24.22
CA THR A 620 -43.89 8.71 -23.69
C THR A 620 -43.24 8.22 -22.39
N GLN A 621 -43.95 7.44 -21.60
CA GLN A 621 -43.42 6.84 -20.37
C GLN A 621 -42.18 5.97 -20.63
N GLN A 622 -42.13 5.25 -21.76
CA GLN A 622 -40.96 4.44 -22.13
C GLN A 622 -39.75 5.31 -22.46
N GLU A 623 -39.94 6.45 -23.11
CA GLU A 623 -38.86 7.41 -23.40
C GLU A 623 -38.32 8.04 -22.13
N VAL A 624 -39.16 8.37 -21.17
CA VAL A 624 -38.72 8.88 -19.86
C VAL A 624 -37.91 7.82 -19.10
N LEU A 625 -38.35 6.57 -19.07
CA LEU A 625 -37.59 5.47 -18.47
C LEU A 625 -36.24 5.26 -19.15
N ARG A 626 -36.18 5.35 -20.49
CA ARG A 626 -34.93 5.26 -21.24
C ARG A 626 -34.00 6.41 -20.89
N LYS A 627 -34.51 7.64 -20.83
CA LYS A 627 -33.73 8.83 -20.41
C LYS A 627 -33.24 8.72 -18.96
N GLN A 628 -34.04 8.15 -18.08
CA GLN A 628 -33.61 7.86 -16.72
C GLN A 628 -32.46 6.84 -16.69
N GLY A 629 -32.53 5.77 -17.51
CA GLY A 629 -31.46 4.80 -17.66
C GLY A 629 -30.17 5.39 -18.22
N GLU A 630 -30.24 6.26 -19.26
CA GLU A 630 -29.10 6.99 -19.82
C GLU A 630 -28.42 7.84 -18.75
N LEU A 631 -29.18 8.54 -17.92
CA LEU A 631 -28.68 9.40 -16.84
C LEU A 631 -28.01 8.58 -15.71
N PHE A 632 -28.61 7.46 -15.31
CA PHE A 632 -28.00 6.55 -14.33
C PHE A 632 -26.70 5.95 -14.85
N ALA A 633 -26.62 5.55 -16.11
CA ALA A 633 -25.40 5.05 -16.73
C ALA A 633 -24.29 6.12 -16.74
N LEU A 634 -24.63 7.38 -17.03
CA LEU A 634 -23.68 8.48 -16.96
C LEU A 634 -23.20 8.73 -15.53
N ARG A 635 -24.12 8.76 -14.55
CA ARG A 635 -23.80 8.93 -13.14
C ARG A 635 -22.91 7.79 -12.60
N HIS A 636 -23.17 6.56 -13.05
CA HIS A 636 -22.34 5.40 -12.66
C HIS A 636 -20.91 5.56 -13.16
N ARG A 637 -20.72 5.95 -14.41
CA ARG A 637 -19.38 6.18 -15.01
C ARG A 637 -18.62 7.27 -14.27
N ILE A 638 -19.26 8.35 -13.89
CA ILE A 638 -18.60 9.50 -13.24
C ILE A 638 -18.24 9.22 -11.78
N ASN A 639 -19.14 8.56 -11.04
CA ASN A 639 -19.00 8.46 -9.57
C ASN A 639 -18.56 7.09 -9.06
N LEU A 640 -18.71 6.03 -9.85
CA LEU A 640 -18.42 4.66 -9.41
C LEU A 640 -17.32 3.96 -10.21
N SER A 641 -17.03 4.42 -11.44
CA SER A 641 -16.00 3.81 -12.28
C SER A 641 -14.73 4.66 -12.42
N SER A 642 -14.61 5.77 -11.68
CA SER A 642 -13.42 6.63 -11.74
C SER A 642 -13.17 7.37 -10.43
N ASP A 643 -11.91 7.40 -10.02
CA ASP A 643 -11.43 8.06 -8.80
C ASP A 643 -10.98 9.52 -9.09
N LEU A 644 -11.81 10.28 -9.85
CA LEU A 644 -11.47 11.65 -10.27
C LEU A 644 -11.29 12.65 -9.12
N LEU A 645 -11.84 12.35 -7.95
CA LEU A 645 -11.76 13.22 -6.78
C LEU A 645 -10.64 12.82 -5.82
N ASP A 646 -10.07 11.63 -6.01
CA ASP A 646 -9.05 11.09 -5.14
C ASP A 646 -7.69 11.02 -5.85
N THR A 647 -6.62 11.20 -5.10
CA THR A 647 -5.27 10.99 -5.61
C THR A 647 -5.06 9.48 -5.81
N PRO A 648 -4.69 9.02 -7.02
CA PRO A 648 -4.42 7.61 -7.25
C PRO A 648 -3.39 7.02 -6.29
N ASP A 649 -3.60 5.75 -5.89
CA ASP A 649 -2.75 5.00 -4.96
C ASP A 649 -1.25 5.04 -5.32
N PHE A 650 -0.97 5.19 -6.60
CA PHE A 650 0.38 5.32 -7.13
C PHE A 650 1.19 6.46 -6.51
N TYR A 651 0.53 7.55 -6.08
CA TYR A 651 1.19 8.75 -5.55
C TYR A 651 1.36 8.74 -4.02
N TRP A 652 0.67 7.88 -3.29
CA TRP A 652 0.57 7.96 -1.82
C TRP A 652 1.87 7.81 -1.03
N ASP A 653 2.86 7.13 -1.61
CA ASP A 653 4.18 6.97 -1.01
C ASP A 653 5.24 7.84 -1.70
N ARG A 654 4.80 8.86 -2.46
CA ARG A 654 5.66 9.70 -3.30
C ARG A 654 5.23 11.16 -3.22
N ASP A 655 5.50 11.79 -2.08
CA ASP A 655 5.10 13.17 -1.79
C ASP A 655 5.42 14.15 -2.92
N ASP A 656 6.57 14.01 -3.57
CA ASP A 656 7.00 14.87 -4.66
C ASP A 656 6.12 14.70 -5.91
N LEU A 657 5.78 13.46 -6.26
CA LEU A 657 4.90 13.16 -7.41
C LEU A 657 3.43 13.44 -7.07
N GLU A 658 3.02 13.23 -5.82
CA GLU A 658 1.69 13.60 -5.35
C GLU A 658 1.46 15.11 -5.45
N ASN A 659 2.42 15.91 -4.94
CA ASN A 659 2.37 17.36 -5.04
C ASN A 659 2.33 17.82 -6.50
N LEU A 660 3.14 17.20 -7.36
CA LEU A 660 3.14 17.48 -8.80
C LEU A 660 1.78 17.14 -9.42
N TYR A 661 1.25 15.95 -9.15
CA TYR A 661 -0.07 15.51 -9.62
C TYR A 661 -1.19 16.47 -9.19
N GLN A 662 -1.19 16.88 -7.92
CA GLN A 662 -2.17 17.82 -7.38
C GLN A 662 -2.07 19.20 -8.01
N GLN A 663 -0.86 19.70 -8.30
CA GLN A 663 -0.67 20.95 -9.03
C GLN A 663 -1.28 20.88 -10.45
N ILE A 664 -1.07 19.77 -11.16
CA ILE A 664 -1.59 19.57 -12.51
C ILE A 664 -3.12 19.42 -12.49
N CYS A 665 -3.66 18.63 -11.55
CA CYS A 665 -5.10 18.50 -11.34
C CYS A 665 -5.76 19.85 -10.97
N GLY A 666 -5.06 20.68 -10.21
CA GLY A 666 -5.46 22.05 -9.89
C GLY A 666 -5.51 22.95 -11.12
N TYR A 667 -4.50 22.88 -12.00
CA TYR A 667 -4.47 23.60 -13.27
C TYR A 667 -5.67 23.23 -14.16
N PHE A 668 -5.93 21.95 -14.36
CA PHE A 668 -7.09 21.47 -15.11
C PHE A 668 -8.42 21.63 -14.37
N SER A 669 -8.39 22.12 -13.12
CA SER A 669 -9.58 22.31 -12.27
C SER A 669 -10.44 21.04 -12.14
N ILE A 670 -9.84 19.85 -12.12
CA ILE A 670 -10.54 18.56 -12.18
C ILE A 670 -11.59 18.45 -11.07
N ALA A 671 -11.24 18.72 -9.82
CA ALA A 671 -12.15 18.64 -8.69
C ALA A 671 -13.33 19.63 -8.79
N LYS A 672 -13.09 20.86 -9.29
CA LYS A 672 -14.14 21.86 -9.51
C LYS A 672 -15.09 21.43 -10.62
N ARG A 673 -14.56 21.00 -11.77
CA ARG A 673 -15.34 20.51 -12.90
C ARG A 673 -16.20 19.31 -12.52
N THR A 674 -15.63 18.33 -11.80
CA THR A 674 -16.36 17.14 -11.31
C THR A 674 -17.51 17.53 -10.38
N ARG A 675 -17.30 18.49 -9.47
CA ARG A 675 -18.36 18.99 -8.57
C ARG A 675 -19.51 19.64 -9.35
N VAL A 676 -19.18 20.55 -10.28
CA VAL A 676 -20.20 21.22 -11.12
C VAL A 676 -20.97 20.19 -11.94
N MET A 677 -20.30 19.20 -12.50
CA MET A 677 -20.94 18.13 -13.25
C MET A 677 -21.89 17.29 -12.38
N ASN A 678 -21.51 16.96 -11.16
CA ASN A 678 -22.39 16.25 -10.21
C ASN A 678 -23.63 17.07 -9.83
N GLU A 679 -23.49 18.39 -9.64
CA GLU A 679 -24.64 19.27 -9.40
C GLU A 679 -25.61 19.28 -10.58
N ARG A 680 -25.09 19.40 -11.80
CA ARG A 680 -25.88 19.34 -13.03
C ARG A 680 -26.58 17.98 -13.22
N LEU A 681 -25.89 16.88 -12.90
CA LEU A 681 -26.49 15.54 -12.88
C LEU A 681 -27.65 15.43 -11.90
N ASN A 682 -27.48 15.97 -10.68
CA ASN A 682 -28.54 15.96 -9.69
C ASN A 682 -29.78 16.73 -10.18
N HIS A 683 -29.60 17.91 -10.79
CA HIS A 683 -30.71 18.66 -11.41
C HIS A 683 -31.41 17.87 -12.52
N CYS A 684 -30.66 17.15 -13.37
CA CYS A 684 -31.25 16.29 -14.37
C CYS A 684 -32.05 15.13 -13.76
N VAL A 685 -31.55 14.53 -12.66
CA VAL A 685 -32.26 13.46 -11.94
C VAL A 685 -33.58 13.98 -11.36
N GLU A 686 -33.57 15.15 -10.74
CA GLU A 686 -34.79 15.79 -10.21
C GLU A 686 -35.82 16.04 -11.33
N LEU A 687 -35.38 16.60 -12.44
CA LEU A 687 -36.24 16.90 -13.61
C LEU A 687 -36.88 15.63 -14.17
N VAL A 688 -36.10 14.57 -14.39
CA VAL A 688 -36.61 13.29 -14.88
C VAL A 688 -37.54 12.63 -13.86
N SER A 689 -37.29 12.78 -12.57
CA SER A 689 -38.18 12.28 -11.50
C SER A 689 -39.53 12.99 -11.53
N ILE A 690 -39.55 14.33 -11.69
CA ILE A 690 -40.80 15.12 -11.83
C ILE A 690 -41.58 14.66 -13.08
N LEU A 691 -40.89 14.42 -14.19
CA LEU A 691 -41.52 13.93 -15.43
C LEU A 691 -42.17 12.54 -15.23
N SER A 692 -41.47 11.64 -14.58
CA SER A 692 -41.94 10.28 -14.29
C SER A 692 -43.20 10.33 -13.40
N SER A 693 -43.18 11.16 -12.34
CA SER A 693 -44.33 11.35 -11.45
C SER A 693 -45.52 11.93 -12.20
N HIS A 694 -45.32 12.99 -13.00
CA HIS A 694 -46.40 13.63 -13.73
C HIS A 694 -47.08 12.70 -14.80
N LEU A 695 -46.30 11.83 -15.44
CA LEU A 695 -46.83 10.82 -16.35
C LEU A 695 -47.58 9.71 -15.61
N SER A 696 -47.12 9.31 -14.46
CA SER A 696 -47.78 8.34 -13.58
C SER A 696 -49.13 8.85 -13.09
N ASP A 697 -49.19 10.10 -12.61
CA ASP A 697 -50.42 10.75 -12.14
C ASP A 697 -51.48 10.83 -13.23
N ARG A 698 -51.07 11.14 -14.45
CA ARG A 698 -51.99 11.12 -15.59
C ARG A 698 -52.56 9.73 -15.92
N HIS A 699 -51.77 8.70 -15.68
CA HIS A 699 -52.22 7.33 -15.86
C HIS A 699 -53.23 6.95 -14.76
N HIS A 700 -52.98 7.35 -13.51
CA HIS A 700 -53.91 7.15 -12.40
C HIS A 700 -55.25 7.88 -12.64
N ILE A 701 -55.21 9.14 -13.05
CA ILE A 701 -56.40 9.92 -13.38
C ILE A 701 -57.26 9.22 -14.48
N ARG A 702 -56.62 8.65 -15.52
CA ARG A 702 -57.36 7.93 -16.57
C ARG A 702 -57.98 6.67 -16.03
N LEU A 703 -57.33 5.92 -15.15
CA LEU A 703 -57.91 4.73 -14.51
C LEU A 703 -59.08 5.08 -13.61
N GLU A 704 -58.95 6.21 -12.85
CA GLU A 704 -60.03 6.70 -12.02
C GLU A 704 -61.27 7.08 -12.88
N TRP A 705 -61.06 7.80 -13.99
CA TRP A 705 -62.13 8.11 -14.91
C TRP A 705 -62.78 6.88 -15.54
N MET A 706 -62.00 5.86 -15.89
CA MET A 706 -62.52 4.58 -16.37
C MET A 706 -63.39 3.90 -15.33
N ILE A 707 -62.95 3.89 -14.06
CA ILE A 707 -63.73 3.30 -12.97
C ILE A 707 -65.03 4.09 -12.77
N ILE A 708 -64.99 5.43 -12.76
CA ILE A 708 -66.16 6.29 -12.65
C ILE A 708 -67.14 6.02 -13.78
N ILE A 709 -66.65 5.87 -15.03
CA ILE A 709 -67.51 5.53 -16.18
C ILE A 709 -68.14 4.16 -16.02
N LEU A 710 -67.39 3.16 -15.57
CA LEU A 710 -67.95 1.80 -15.33
C LEU A 710 -69.02 1.84 -14.25
N ILE A 711 -68.82 2.54 -13.13
CA ILE A 711 -69.83 2.73 -12.08
C ILE A 711 -71.05 3.47 -12.65
N MET A 712 -70.89 4.50 -13.44
CA MET A 712 -72.03 5.22 -14.05
C MET A 712 -72.83 4.32 -14.98
N VAL A 713 -72.16 3.44 -15.77
CA VAL A 713 -72.81 2.48 -16.63
C VAL A 713 -73.60 1.44 -15.80
N GLU A 714 -73.02 0.97 -14.70
CA GLU A 714 -73.70 0.04 -13.79
C GLU A 714 -74.96 0.67 -13.17
N VAL A 715 -74.81 1.87 -12.64
CA VAL A 715 -75.95 2.65 -12.10
C VAL A 715 -77.00 2.93 -13.15
N ALA A 716 -76.63 3.22 -14.39
CA ALA A 716 -77.58 3.41 -15.51
C ALA A 716 -78.36 2.10 -15.81
N PHE A 717 -77.67 0.97 -15.81
CA PHE A 717 -78.32 -0.35 -15.95
C PHE A 717 -79.25 -0.69 -14.79
N GLU A 718 -78.86 -0.38 -13.57
CA GLU A 718 -79.73 -0.54 -12.38
C GLU A 718 -80.99 0.37 -12.48
N ILE A 719 -80.85 1.60 -12.90
CA ILE A 719 -81.97 2.53 -13.12
C ILE A 719 -82.88 2.01 -14.21
N LEU A 720 -82.34 1.54 -15.34
CA LEU A 720 -83.11 0.94 -16.43
C LEU A 720 -83.88 -0.28 -15.95
N HIS A 721 -83.22 -1.19 -15.19
CA HIS A 721 -83.86 -2.35 -14.62
C HIS A 721 -84.95 -1.99 -13.60
N TYR A 722 -84.77 -0.89 -12.84
CA TYR A 722 -85.78 -0.39 -11.90
C TYR A 722 -86.97 0.21 -12.66
N ILE A 723 -86.75 0.95 -13.74
CA ILE A 723 -87.80 1.51 -14.61
C ILE A 723 -88.56 0.38 -15.30
N GLU A 724 -87.89 -0.65 -15.83
CA GLU A 724 -88.55 -1.84 -16.47
C GLU A 724 -89.41 -2.57 -15.45
N ARG A 725 -88.98 -2.73 -14.22
CA ARG A 725 -89.73 -3.39 -13.14
C ARG A 725 -90.96 -2.62 -12.64
N TYR A 726 -90.97 -1.28 -12.83
CA TYR A 726 -92.10 -0.40 -12.40
C TYR A 726 -93.06 0.00 -13.51
N LEU A 727 -92.61 0.01 -14.77
CA LEU A 727 -93.43 0.38 -15.92
C LEU A 727 -94.08 -0.85 -16.62
N VAL A 728 -93.68 -2.05 -16.31
CA VAL A 728 -94.22 -3.32 -16.84
C VAL A 728 -95.17 -4.04 -15.82
N LYS A 729 -95.62 -3.26 -14.79
CA LYS A 729 -96.76 -3.71 -13.92
C LYS A 729 -98.03 -2.98 -14.24
#